data_2e80ecb7e5291190c8470365c6d26ce9
#
_entry.id   2e80ecb7e5291190c8470365c6d26ce9
#
_cell.length_a   1.000
_cell.length_b   1.000
_cell.length_c   1.000
_cell.angle_alpha   90.00
_cell.angle_beta   90.00
_cell.angle_gamma   90.00
#
_symmetry.space_group_name_H-M   'P 1'
#
loop_
_entity.id
_entity.type
_entity.pdbx_description
1 polymer ?
#
loop_
_entity_poly.entity_id
_entity_poly.type
_entity_poly.pdbx_seq_one_letter_code
_entity_poly.pdbx_strand_id
1 'polypeptide(L)'
;MNERAVLRRRLGWLLLWALLPLPFLYIVLPPFWMTAVAAAVWLVLWPDRVPAPSRLLLNLVAILILVVVVMTGGLNVGPLRPLGHLLLLLTSVRVVLVDDRTGFMRSLALVGMVWIVSVASSTHMAAAGYFLASAAIGWWLGIRLHLDSLGLPGEDRNGPLPRPVHVVVAVVLALAVAVPFFLVMPRLGSPWVAGRSFGRSTGFSPDVDLGKLGRLTQNQEVALTMRSAVGDDIREDWTRLRGTAFDQVMAGSFVPRRTDLRQLEPSRGVVWLRQEAEPLEDLVEIEVDLLRPRRYLMLPPGSVAVQAATPMALDLYGGVLIGYRRGRPLSYRIWVGEPRPPEMSPPTTRDVLLPRDHPEVRQLARTVAGDLPSAQARAAAVERFLQTEYRYSLESGVRISDSDPVAWFLLEGREGHCEFFAGAMVVMLRHLGVPARMVAGYSGGDLSPERDELVVREANAHAWVEVWLGESQGWVTFDPTPPVGVPGLGSVGGMERVRWAWQQLELLWDQKLLTFGLGEQLDLIETAGEWLRAGRDAARRRAVQLGAAASVVGLAAVMLVVLWWARRVRPWRAGRRRGSGPASRAVGRLARSLVPVGGVVPPSATVRRIGGQAAVFWPASAAAVAELVDRAEAELYGAGGDDDPAEIRLLWQRIRAGMKHREMRVGG
;
A
#
# COMPACT_ATOMS: atom_id res chain seq x y z
N MET A 1 -0.63 24.97 31.33
CA MET A 1 -1.50 24.44 30.27
C MET A 1 -2.47 23.46 30.91
N ASN A 2 -3.78 23.64 30.71
CA ASN A 2 -4.80 22.79 31.34
C ASN A 2 -4.64 21.34 30.84
N GLU A 3 -4.88 20.31 31.68
CA GLU A 3 -4.76 18.89 31.34
C GLU A 3 -5.54 18.54 30.06
N ARG A 4 -6.72 19.15 29.88
CA ARG A 4 -7.54 19.02 28.66
C ARG A 4 -6.82 19.48 27.40
N ALA A 5 -6.14 20.62 27.46
CA ALA A 5 -5.40 21.16 26.31
C ALA A 5 -4.22 20.25 25.90
N VAL A 6 -3.55 19.64 26.89
CA VAL A 6 -2.48 18.66 26.62
C VAL A 6 -3.03 17.43 25.90
N LEU A 7 -4.16 16.87 26.37
CA LEU A 7 -4.79 15.71 25.74
C LEU A 7 -5.24 16.01 24.30
N ARG A 8 -5.87 17.15 24.07
CA ARG A 8 -6.32 17.60 22.75
C ARG A 8 -5.16 17.79 21.78
N ARG A 9 -4.07 18.45 22.24
CA ARG A 9 -2.89 18.66 21.41
C ARG A 9 -2.21 17.35 21.02
N ARG A 10 -2.09 16.41 21.96
CA ARG A 10 -1.57 15.05 21.68
C ARG A 10 -2.42 14.33 20.64
N LEU A 11 -3.74 14.40 20.77
CA LEU A 11 -4.66 13.77 19.82
C LEU A 11 -4.58 14.39 18.43
N GLY A 12 -4.41 15.73 18.35
CA GLY A 12 -4.18 16.44 17.09
C GLY A 12 -2.94 15.92 16.35
N TRP A 13 -1.81 15.76 17.05
CA TRP A 13 -0.60 15.21 16.45
C TRP A 13 -0.76 13.75 15.99
N LEU A 14 -1.43 12.91 16.79
CA LEU A 14 -1.71 11.53 16.42
C LEU A 14 -2.63 11.43 15.20
N LEU A 15 -3.61 12.32 15.11
CA LEU A 15 -4.50 12.37 13.95
C LEU A 15 -3.74 12.84 12.70
N LEU A 16 -2.90 13.86 12.78
CA LEU A 16 -2.04 14.28 11.66
C LEU A 16 -1.15 13.14 11.18
N TRP A 17 -0.56 12.40 12.11
CA TRP A 17 0.23 11.22 11.78
C TRP A 17 -0.62 10.16 11.07
N ALA A 18 -1.81 9.83 11.60
CA ALA A 18 -2.70 8.83 11.00
C ALA A 18 -3.20 9.21 9.61
N LEU A 19 -3.31 10.53 9.31
CA LEU A 19 -3.76 11.05 8.02
C LEU A 19 -2.64 11.13 6.96
N LEU A 20 -1.37 10.99 7.37
CA LEU A 20 -0.21 11.20 6.48
C LEU A 20 -0.28 10.44 5.15
N PRO A 21 -0.73 9.16 5.07
CA PRO A 21 -0.82 8.42 3.82
C PRO A 21 -2.01 8.81 2.93
N LEU A 22 -3.07 9.42 3.51
CA LEU A 22 -4.34 9.63 2.79
C LEU A 22 -4.25 10.50 1.54
N PRO A 23 -3.42 11.56 1.45
CA PRO A 23 -3.27 12.33 0.21
C PRO A 23 -2.79 11.51 -0.98
N PHE A 24 -2.09 10.42 -0.73
CA PHE A 24 -1.57 9.50 -1.76
C PHE A 24 -2.55 8.37 -2.09
N LEU A 25 -3.69 8.31 -1.40
CA LEU A 25 -4.73 7.29 -1.58
C LEU A 25 -5.95 7.90 -2.26
N TYR A 26 -6.25 7.46 -3.48
CA TYR A 26 -7.41 7.95 -4.25
C TYR A 26 -8.78 7.41 -3.77
N ILE A 27 -8.80 6.68 -2.65
CA ILE A 27 -10.02 6.05 -2.12
C ILE A 27 -10.94 7.08 -1.47
N VAL A 28 -10.36 8.10 -0.82
CA VAL A 28 -11.10 9.13 -0.10
C VAL A 28 -10.99 10.46 -0.83
N LEU A 29 -12.12 11.14 -1.04
CA LEU A 29 -12.13 12.46 -1.68
C LEU A 29 -11.42 13.52 -0.82
N PRO A 30 -10.65 14.44 -1.43
CA PRO A 30 -9.89 15.46 -0.71
C PRO A 30 -10.66 16.22 0.36
N PRO A 31 -11.91 16.69 0.17
CA PRO A 31 -12.64 17.43 1.19
C PRO A 31 -12.77 16.69 2.52
N PHE A 32 -12.88 15.37 2.51
CA PHE A 32 -13.11 14.58 3.73
C PHE A 32 -11.85 14.42 4.59
N TRP A 33 -10.69 14.16 4.00
CA TRP A 33 -9.45 14.11 4.78
C TRP A 33 -8.94 15.52 5.13
N MET A 34 -9.23 16.54 4.31
CA MET A 34 -8.92 17.94 4.64
C MET A 34 -9.68 18.43 5.86
N THR A 35 -10.94 18.02 6.06
CA THR A 35 -11.68 18.35 7.31
C THR A 35 -11.00 17.75 8.54
N ALA A 36 -10.50 16.51 8.43
CA ALA A 36 -9.77 15.86 9.52
C ALA A 36 -8.42 16.53 9.79
N VAL A 37 -7.70 16.95 8.74
CA VAL A 37 -6.47 17.77 8.88
C VAL A 37 -6.78 19.09 9.55
N ALA A 38 -7.82 19.80 9.12
CA ALA A 38 -8.22 21.06 9.72
C ALA A 38 -8.55 20.91 11.22
N ALA A 39 -9.30 19.86 11.59
CA ALA A 39 -9.59 19.56 13.00
C ALA A 39 -8.32 19.27 13.80
N ALA A 40 -7.40 18.47 13.23
CA ALA A 40 -6.14 18.14 13.88
C ALA A 40 -5.24 19.36 14.07
N VAL A 41 -5.09 20.20 13.04
CA VAL A 41 -4.32 21.47 13.09
C VAL A 41 -4.94 22.42 14.12
N TRP A 42 -6.27 22.54 14.15
CA TRP A 42 -6.95 23.33 15.17
C TRP A 42 -6.60 22.89 16.59
N LEU A 43 -6.63 21.57 16.87
CA LEU A 43 -6.30 21.04 18.18
C LEU A 43 -4.83 21.23 18.57
N VAL A 44 -3.92 21.25 17.59
CA VAL A 44 -2.49 21.50 17.82
C VAL A 44 -2.24 22.98 18.14
N LEU A 45 -2.87 23.90 17.40
CA LEU A 45 -2.61 25.34 17.50
C LEU A 45 -3.43 26.02 18.61
N TRP A 46 -4.71 25.65 18.76
CA TRP A 46 -5.66 26.26 19.69
C TRP A 46 -6.40 25.25 20.56
N PRO A 47 -5.70 24.43 21.37
CA PRO A 47 -6.33 23.35 22.16
C PRO A 47 -7.30 23.85 23.22
N ASP A 48 -7.15 25.08 23.67
CA ASP A 48 -8.01 25.72 24.69
C ASP A 48 -9.27 26.37 24.11
N ARG A 49 -9.31 26.65 22.79
CA ARG A 49 -10.40 27.32 22.09
C ARG A 49 -11.36 26.35 21.42
N VAL A 50 -11.89 25.41 22.18
CA VAL A 50 -12.84 24.43 21.64
C VAL A 50 -14.26 24.83 22.03
N PRO A 51 -15.17 24.99 21.05
CA PRO A 51 -16.57 25.30 21.33
C PRO A 51 -17.22 24.12 22.07
N ALA A 52 -18.15 24.43 22.98
CA ALA A 52 -19.02 23.44 23.61
C ALA A 52 -20.37 23.43 22.86
N PRO A 53 -20.52 22.59 21.81
CA PRO A 53 -21.74 22.58 21.01
C PRO A 53 -22.91 21.99 21.80
N SER A 54 -24.13 22.49 21.53
CA SER A 54 -25.34 21.90 22.09
C SER A 54 -25.59 20.49 21.52
N ARG A 55 -26.29 19.64 22.28
CA ARG A 55 -26.68 18.29 21.83
C ARG A 55 -27.48 18.33 20.53
N LEU A 56 -28.33 19.34 20.36
CA LEU A 56 -29.09 19.54 19.12
C LEU A 56 -28.16 19.78 17.93
N LEU A 57 -27.16 20.65 18.07
CA LEU A 57 -26.20 20.93 17.02
C LEU A 57 -25.42 19.65 16.63
N LEU A 58 -24.98 18.85 17.60
CA LEU A 58 -24.29 17.60 17.35
C LEU A 58 -25.14 16.58 16.57
N ASN A 59 -26.42 16.49 16.91
CA ASN A 59 -27.35 15.62 16.19
C ASN A 59 -27.57 16.11 14.74
N LEU A 60 -27.71 17.42 14.53
CA LEU A 60 -27.82 17.99 13.19
C LEU A 60 -26.57 17.76 12.37
N VAL A 61 -25.39 17.92 12.95
CA VAL A 61 -24.12 17.62 12.30
C VAL A 61 -24.01 16.13 11.95
N ALA A 62 -24.44 15.23 12.83
CA ALA A 62 -24.44 13.78 12.56
C ALA A 62 -25.37 13.41 11.38
N ILE A 63 -26.57 14.02 11.31
CA ILE A 63 -27.51 13.82 10.18
C ILE A 63 -26.88 14.39 8.89
N LEU A 64 -26.29 15.59 8.95
CA LEU A 64 -25.64 16.20 7.80
C LEU A 64 -24.48 15.32 7.29
N ILE A 65 -23.65 14.79 8.19
CA ILE A 65 -22.59 13.83 7.84
C ILE A 65 -23.16 12.64 7.09
N LEU A 66 -24.23 12.03 7.61
CA LEU A 66 -24.86 10.88 6.97
C LEU A 66 -25.37 11.23 5.57
N VAL A 67 -26.07 12.37 5.41
CA VAL A 67 -26.57 12.83 4.12
C VAL A 67 -25.41 13.07 3.14
N VAL A 68 -24.36 13.78 3.55
CA VAL A 68 -23.18 14.06 2.70
C VAL A 68 -22.50 12.76 2.28
N VAL A 69 -22.32 11.80 3.19
CA VAL A 69 -21.70 10.52 2.88
C VAL A 69 -22.53 9.71 1.88
N VAL A 70 -23.86 9.68 2.05
CA VAL A 70 -24.76 8.99 1.12
C VAL A 70 -24.74 9.65 -0.26
N MET A 71 -24.78 10.98 -0.31
CA MET A 71 -24.80 11.73 -1.58
C MET A 71 -23.45 11.67 -2.33
N THR A 72 -22.33 11.65 -1.62
CA THR A 72 -20.99 11.65 -2.23
C THR A 72 -20.39 10.26 -2.39
N GLY A 73 -20.82 9.30 -1.58
CA GLY A 73 -20.29 7.92 -1.57
C GLY A 73 -20.74 7.08 -2.74
N GLY A 74 -21.96 7.29 -3.24
CA GLY A 74 -22.61 6.53 -4.30
C GLY A 74 -22.61 5.01 -4.01
N LEU A 75 -23.74 4.39 -3.84
CA LEU A 75 -23.86 2.94 -3.64
C LEU A 75 -23.19 2.11 -4.77
N ASN A 76 -22.89 2.77 -5.89
CA ASN A 76 -22.27 2.17 -7.08
C ASN A 76 -20.73 1.96 -6.96
N VAL A 77 -20.05 2.56 -5.97
CA VAL A 77 -18.59 2.53 -5.84
C VAL A 77 -18.10 1.53 -4.78
N GLY A 78 -19.02 0.83 -4.11
CA GLY A 78 -18.73 -0.12 -3.04
C GLY A 78 -18.74 0.52 -1.64
N PRO A 79 -18.77 -0.29 -0.56
CA PRO A 79 -19.01 0.20 0.81
C PRO A 79 -17.80 0.88 1.46
N LEU A 80 -16.58 0.60 1.02
CA LEU A 80 -15.36 1.10 1.68
C LEU A 80 -15.21 2.62 1.58
N ARG A 81 -15.58 3.20 0.44
CA ARG A 81 -15.47 4.66 0.22
C ARG A 81 -16.40 5.45 1.15
N PRO A 82 -17.72 5.19 1.20
CA PRO A 82 -18.60 5.88 2.13
C PRO A 82 -18.25 5.62 3.60
N LEU A 83 -17.80 4.41 3.95
CA LEU A 83 -17.33 4.12 5.31
C LEU A 83 -16.08 4.92 5.68
N GLY A 84 -15.13 5.08 4.75
CA GLY A 84 -13.96 5.93 4.95
C GLY A 84 -14.32 7.40 5.16
N HIS A 85 -15.25 7.94 4.34
CA HIS A 85 -15.76 9.32 4.50
C HIS A 85 -16.45 9.49 5.86
N LEU A 86 -17.32 8.55 6.23
CA LEU A 86 -18.02 8.55 7.51
C LEU A 86 -17.03 8.54 8.69
N LEU A 87 -16.04 7.65 8.65
CA LEU A 87 -15.01 7.53 9.68
C LEU A 87 -14.23 8.84 9.86
N LEU A 88 -13.81 9.48 8.75
CA LEU A 88 -13.06 10.75 8.80
C LEU A 88 -13.89 11.89 9.37
N LEU A 89 -15.14 12.05 8.94
CA LEU A 89 -16.03 13.09 9.44
C LEU A 89 -16.38 12.89 10.92
N LEU A 90 -16.70 11.65 11.32
CA LEU A 90 -16.96 11.33 12.73
C LEU A 90 -15.73 11.56 13.60
N THR A 91 -14.54 11.17 13.10
CA THR A 91 -13.28 11.42 13.82
C THR A 91 -13.02 12.92 13.95
N SER A 92 -13.21 13.71 12.89
CA SER A 92 -13.04 15.16 12.88
C SER A 92 -13.89 15.85 13.95
N VAL A 93 -15.16 15.47 14.06
CA VAL A 93 -16.07 16.00 15.08
C VAL A 93 -15.68 15.51 16.48
N ARG A 94 -15.39 14.21 16.62
CA ARG A 94 -15.19 13.59 17.92
C ARG A 94 -13.90 14.03 18.60
N VAL A 95 -12.81 14.20 17.84
CA VAL A 95 -11.51 14.62 18.41
C VAL A 95 -11.55 16.04 18.97
N VAL A 96 -12.39 16.91 18.38
CA VAL A 96 -12.58 18.29 18.86
C VAL A 96 -13.34 18.31 20.19
N LEU A 97 -14.22 17.34 20.45
CA LEU A 97 -15.11 17.29 21.62
C LEU A 97 -14.51 16.55 22.83
N VAL A 98 -13.20 16.40 22.90
CA VAL A 98 -12.53 15.69 24.00
C VAL A 98 -12.41 16.59 25.23
N ASP A 99 -13.07 16.18 26.31
CA ASP A 99 -13.09 16.93 27.60
C ASP A 99 -12.47 16.15 28.77
N ASP A 100 -12.39 14.83 28.67
CA ASP A 100 -11.92 13.94 29.73
C ASP A 100 -11.03 12.81 29.19
N ARG A 101 -10.42 12.05 30.08
CA ARG A 101 -9.60 10.88 29.73
C ARG A 101 -10.39 9.79 28.99
N THR A 102 -11.65 9.60 29.34
CA THR A 102 -12.51 8.60 28.69
C THR A 102 -12.81 9.02 27.25
N GLY A 103 -13.12 10.31 27.04
CA GLY A 103 -13.28 10.91 25.71
C GLY A 103 -12.00 10.79 24.86
N PHE A 104 -10.84 11.03 25.49
CA PHE A 104 -9.54 10.84 24.83
C PHE A 104 -9.35 9.40 24.34
N MET A 105 -9.59 8.38 25.20
CA MET A 105 -9.45 6.97 24.81
C MET A 105 -10.39 6.56 23.68
N ARG A 106 -11.64 7.03 23.70
CA ARG A 106 -12.60 6.78 22.61
C ARG A 106 -12.15 7.44 21.30
N SER A 107 -11.64 8.67 21.36
CA SER A 107 -11.12 9.38 20.19
C SER A 107 -9.83 8.76 19.68
N LEU A 108 -8.97 8.26 20.55
CA LEU A 108 -7.77 7.51 20.20
C LEU A 108 -8.11 6.22 19.43
N ALA A 109 -9.18 5.52 19.82
CA ALA A 109 -9.66 4.36 19.08
C ALA A 109 -10.10 4.73 17.64
N LEU A 110 -10.81 5.86 17.46
CA LEU A 110 -11.19 6.33 16.12
C LEU A 110 -9.96 6.73 15.29
N VAL A 111 -8.99 7.42 15.88
CA VAL A 111 -7.71 7.74 15.22
C VAL A 111 -6.97 6.45 14.81
N GLY A 112 -6.99 5.44 15.67
CA GLY A 112 -6.45 4.11 15.36
C GLY A 112 -7.18 3.45 14.18
N MET A 113 -8.50 3.57 14.09
CA MET A 113 -9.26 3.08 12.92
C MET A 113 -8.90 3.84 11.65
N VAL A 114 -8.75 5.17 11.70
CA VAL A 114 -8.27 5.98 10.56
C VAL A 114 -6.89 5.51 10.13
N TRP A 115 -5.98 5.27 11.09
CA TRP A 115 -4.64 4.75 10.82
C TRP A 115 -4.69 3.37 10.14
N ILE A 116 -5.51 2.43 10.65
CA ILE A 116 -5.68 1.10 10.04
C ILE A 116 -6.17 1.22 8.59
N VAL A 117 -7.19 2.05 8.34
CA VAL A 117 -7.73 2.27 6.98
C VAL A 117 -6.66 2.88 6.08
N SER A 118 -5.88 3.85 6.57
CA SER A 118 -4.81 4.49 5.81
C SER A 118 -3.72 3.49 5.41
N VAL A 119 -3.28 2.65 6.36
CA VAL A 119 -2.24 1.61 6.10
C VAL A 119 -2.78 0.50 5.20
N ALA A 120 -3.97 -0.03 5.51
CA ALA A 120 -4.57 -1.13 4.76
C ALA A 120 -4.91 -0.76 3.30
N SER A 121 -5.11 0.53 3.04
CA SER A 121 -5.40 1.04 1.70
C SER A 121 -4.16 1.40 0.90
N SER A 122 -2.98 1.42 1.52
CA SER A 122 -1.73 1.77 0.87
C SER A 122 -1.06 0.52 0.27
N THR A 123 -0.79 0.57 -1.02
CA THR A 123 -0.04 -0.48 -1.73
C THR A 123 1.44 -0.13 -1.87
N HIS A 124 1.83 1.11 -1.59
CA HIS A 124 3.19 1.60 -1.75
C HIS A 124 4.12 1.06 -0.66
N MET A 125 5.35 0.70 -1.02
CA MET A 125 6.37 0.15 -0.11
C MET A 125 6.68 1.08 1.09
N ALA A 126 6.62 2.41 0.90
CA ALA A 126 6.77 3.38 1.99
C ALA A 126 5.78 3.15 3.14
N ALA A 127 4.64 2.48 2.88
CA ALA A 127 3.69 2.11 3.92
C ALA A 127 4.29 1.17 4.96
N ALA A 128 5.25 0.31 4.60
CA ALA A 128 5.95 -0.54 5.55
C ALA A 128 6.81 0.28 6.53
N GLY A 129 7.59 1.25 6.02
CA GLY A 129 8.35 2.17 6.86
C GLY A 129 7.45 3.00 7.77
N TYR A 130 6.34 3.51 7.23
CA TYR A 130 5.33 4.23 7.99
C TYR A 130 4.68 3.33 9.07
N PHE A 131 4.38 2.07 8.75
CA PHE A 131 3.85 1.09 9.71
C PHE A 131 4.82 0.85 10.87
N LEU A 132 6.10 0.64 10.60
CA LEU A 132 7.13 0.44 11.61
C LEU A 132 7.29 1.68 12.51
N ALA A 133 7.33 2.87 11.91
CA ALA A 133 7.37 4.14 12.66
C ALA A 133 6.12 4.31 13.54
N SER A 134 4.94 3.97 13.01
CA SER A 134 3.68 4.02 13.75
C SER A 134 3.63 3.02 14.91
N ALA A 135 4.18 1.81 14.72
CA ALA A 135 4.31 0.82 15.79
C ALA A 135 5.21 1.33 16.93
N ALA A 136 6.34 1.98 16.59
CA ALA A 136 7.23 2.60 17.57
C ALA A 136 6.55 3.75 18.34
N ILE A 137 5.81 4.62 17.64
CA ILE A 137 5.02 5.71 18.24
C ILE A 137 3.91 5.14 19.15
N GLY A 138 3.19 4.14 18.67
CA GLY A 138 2.12 3.48 19.42
C GLY A 138 2.65 2.82 20.69
N TRP A 139 3.79 2.14 20.61
CA TRP A 139 4.48 1.54 21.75
C TRP A 139 4.90 2.61 22.76
N TRP A 140 5.56 3.66 22.32
CA TRP A 140 5.96 4.77 23.19
C TRP A 140 4.76 5.43 23.86
N LEU A 141 3.68 5.68 23.11
CA LEU A 141 2.43 6.23 23.65
C LEU A 141 1.80 5.29 24.66
N GLY A 142 1.77 3.98 24.39
CA GLY A 142 1.23 2.96 25.29
C GLY A 142 1.97 2.94 26.64
N ILE A 143 3.31 3.00 26.62
CA ILE A 143 4.12 3.11 27.83
C ILE A 143 3.78 4.40 28.59
N ARG A 144 3.70 5.55 27.91
CA ARG A 144 3.37 6.84 28.55
C ARG A 144 1.98 6.82 29.19
N LEU A 145 0.99 6.31 28.49
CA LEU A 145 -0.37 6.18 29.03
C LEU A 145 -0.43 5.23 30.22
N HIS A 146 0.36 4.15 30.19
CA HIS A 146 0.46 3.22 31.29
C HIS A 146 1.12 3.86 32.52
N LEU A 147 2.24 4.56 32.34
CA LEU A 147 2.90 5.30 33.43
C LEU A 147 1.99 6.39 34.02
N ASP A 148 1.28 7.14 33.15
CA ASP A 148 0.30 8.13 33.60
C ASP A 148 -0.86 7.49 34.39
N SER A 149 -1.22 6.23 34.11
CA SER A 149 -2.28 5.48 34.82
C SER A 149 -1.85 5.03 36.22
N LEU A 150 -0.55 4.88 36.46
CA LEU A 150 0.01 4.47 37.76
C LEU A 150 0.00 5.61 38.78
N GLY A 151 -0.30 6.86 38.37
CA GLY A 151 -0.45 8.00 39.31
C GLY A 151 0.84 8.41 40.01
N LEU A 152 2.00 8.12 39.43
CA LEU A 152 3.30 8.50 40.00
C LEU A 152 3.47 10.01 40.08
N PRO A 153 4.07 10.57 41.17
CA PRO A 153 4.36 11.99 41.32
C PRO A 153 5.21 12.54 40.19
N GLY A 154 5.12 13.86 39.93
CA GLY A 154 5.66 14.51 38.74
C GLY A 154 7.16 14.33 38.45
N GLU A 155 7.99 14.10 39.46
CA GLU A 155 9.42 13.85 39.32
C GLU A 155 9.73 12.47 38.74
N ASP A 156 8.93 11.44 39.05
CA ASP A 156 9.07 10.10 38.48
C ASP A 156 8.48 9.94 37.08
N ARG A 157 7.79 10.97 36.54
CA ARG A 157 7.32 10.98 35.13
C ARG A 157 8.45 10.94 34.11
N ASN A 158 9.65 11.33 34.50
CA ASN A 158 10.88 11.25 33.71
C ASN A 158 11.68 9.96 33.99
N GLY A 159 11.03 8.95 34.59
CA GLY A 159 11.63 7.63 34.75
C GLY A 159 12.31 7.16 33.47
N PRO A 160 13.40 6.38 33.54
CA PRO A 160 14.20 6.05 32.38
C PRO A 160 13.31 5.47 31.30
N LEU A 161 13.23 6.18 30.15
CA LEU A 161 12.62 5.66 28.92
C LEU A 161 13.21 4.27 28.68
N PRO A 162 12.40 3.30 28.25
CA PRO A 162 12.95 2.00 27.90
C PRO A 162 14.14 2.22 26.96
N ARG A 163 15.27 1.63 27.32
CA ARG A 163 16.47 1.76 26.51
C ARG A 163 16.12 1.43 25.06
N PRO A 164 16.67 2.12 24.06
CA PRO A 164 16.33 1.88 22.64
C PRO A 164 16.44 0.40 22.27
N VAL A 165 17.31 -0.34 22.94
CA VAL A 165 17.44 -1.79 22.74
C VAL A 165 16.15 -2.57 23.06
N HIS A 166 15.36 -2.15 24.06
CA HIS A 166 14.09 -2.82 24.38
C HIS A 166 13.00 -2.54 23.32
N VAL A 167 13.03 -1.35 22.73
CA VAL A 167 12.14 -1.00 21.60
C VAL A 167 12.51 -1.86 20.40
N VAL A 168 13.79 -1.95 20.05
CA VAL A 168 14.28 -2.80 18.96
C VAL A 168 13.89 -4.26 19.16
N VAL A 169 14.11 -4.80 20.39
CA VAL A 169 13.74 -6.18 20.73
C VAL A 169 12.22 -6.39 20.60
N ALA A 170 11.40 -5.44 21.05
CA ALA A 170 9.95 -5.55 20.92
C ALA A 170 9.50 -5.52 19.44
N VAL A 171 10.10 -4.68 18.62
CA VAL A 171 9.83 -4.63 17.17
C VAL A 171 10.25 -5.94 16.50
N VAL A 172 11.43 -6.46 16.81
CA VAL A 172 11.91 -7.74 16.27
C VAL A 172 10.99 -8.89 16.68
N LEU A 173 10.55 -8.94 17.95
CA LEU A 173 9.60 -9.95 18.41
C LEU A 173 8.23 -9.81 17.74
N ALA A 174 7.75 -8.58 17.56
CA ALA A 174 6.50 -8.32 16.84
C ALA A 174 6.58 -8.79 15.38
N LEU A 175 7.68 -8.50 14.70
CA LEU A 175 7.92 -8.98 13.33
C LEU A 175 8.06 -10.51 13.28
N ALA A 176 8.75 -11.11 14.24
CA ALA A 176 8.91 -12.57 14.34
C ALA A 176 7.58 -13.31 14.51
N VAL A 177 6.55 -12.64 15.06
CA VAL A 177 5.20 -13.19 15.14
C VAL A 177 4.35 -12.79 13.92
N ALA A 178 4.46 -11.55 13.48
CA ALA A 178 3.64 -11.02 12.39
C ALA A 178 3.96 -11.67 11.04
N VAL A 179 5.23 -11.92 10.75
CA VAL A 179 5.66 -12.53 9.47
C VAL A 179 5.11 -13.96 9.30
N PRO A 180 5.30 -14.90 10.24
CA PRO A 180 4.68 -16.22 10.14
C PRO A 180 3.15 -16.16 10.06
N PHE A 181 2.53 -15.30 10.86
CA PHE A 181 1.08 -15.10 10.82
C PHE A 181 0.62 -14.60 9.43
N PHE A 182 1.33 -13.63 8.85
CA PHE A 182 1.07 -13.13 7.50
C PHE A 182 1.21 -14.22 6.43
N LEU A 183 2.22 -15.10 6.57
CA LEU A 183 2.47 -16.19 5.62
C LEU A 183 1.44 -17.31 5.73
N VAL A 184 0.93 -17.59 6.92
CA VAL A 184 0.02 -18.72 7.20
C VAL A 184 -1.45 -18.33 7.14
N MET A 185 -1.79 -17.04 7.39
CA MET A 185 -3.19 -16.59 7.38
C MET A 185 -3.83 -16.77 6.00
N PRO A 186 -4.89 -17.61 5.87
CA PRO A 186 -5.52 -17.85 4.57
C PRO A 186 -6.02 -16.54 3.96
N ARG A 187 -5.48 -16.19 2.81
CA ARG A 187 -5.98 -15.07 2.02
C ARG A 187 -7.13 -15.55 1.16
N LEU A 188 -8.26 -15.73 1.78
CA LEU A 188 -9.52 -15.90 1.07
C LEU A 188 -9.69 -14.63 0.24
N GLY A 189 -9.56 -14.76 -1.09
CA GLY A 189 -9.77 -13.62 -1.98
C GLY A 189 -11.07 -12.95 -1.55
N SER A 190 -10.96 -11.70 -1.11
CA SER A 190 -12.13 -10.97 -0.61
C SER A 190 -13.18 -10.97 -1.72
N PRO A 191 -14.36 -11.58 -1.55
CA PRO A 191 -15.44 -11.52 -2.54
C PRO A 191 -15.86 -10.06 -2.80
N TRP A 192 -15.49 -9.14 -1.91
CA TRP A 192 -15.67 -7.70 -2.03
C TRP A 192 -14.61 -7.02 -2.91
N VAL A 193 -13.45 -7.67 -3.12
CA VAL A 193 -12.35 -7.18 -3.97
C VAL A 193 -12.30 -7.92 -5.31
N ALA A 194 -12.70 -9.20 -5.36
CA ALA A 194 -12.65 -10.03 -6.55
C ALA A 194 -13.62 -9.61 -7.68
N GLY A 195 -14.61 -8.79 -7.39
CA GLY A 195 -15.61 -8.32 -8.37
C GLY A 195 -15.40 -6.92 -8.92
N ARG A 196 -14.57 -6.11 -8.28
CA ARG A 196 -14.31 -4.73 -8.70
C ARG A 196 -12.90 -4.37 -8.28
N SER A 197 -11.98 -4.26 -9.24
CA SER A 197 -10.73 -3.54 -9.04
C SER A 197 -11.07 -2.16 -8.47
N PHE A 198 -10.73 -1.93 -7.21
CA PHE A 198 -10.79 -0.62 -6.58
C PHE A 198 -9.67 0.24 -7.15
N GLY A 199 -10.03 1.11 -7.98
CA GLY A 199 -9.24 1.84 -8.92
C GLY A 199 -9.48 1.20 -10.29
N ARG A 200 -10.14 1.92 -11.16
CA ARG A 200 -10.10 1.60 -12.58
C ARG A 200 -8.63 1.40 -12.89
N SER A 201 -8.27 0.17 -13.22
CA SER A 201 -6.95 -0.17 -13.69
C SER A 201 -6.66 0.80 -14.83
N THR A 202 -5.91 1.83 -14.47
CA THR A 202 -5.40 2.79 -15.40
C THR A 202 -4.21 2.10 -16.03
N GLY A 203 -4.28 1.71 -17.25
CA GLY A 203 -3.28 0.98 -17.98
C GLY A 203 -3.85 0.57 -19.33
N PHE A 204 -3.02 -0.01 -20.18
CA PHE A 204 -3.40 -0.52 -21.48
C PHE A 204 -4.75 -1.25 -21.44
N SER A 205 -5.77 -0.71 -22.12
CA SER A 205 -7.07 -1.33 -22.28
C SER A 205 -7.15 -2.00 -23.65
N PRO A 206 -7.72 -3.21 -23.76
CA PRO A 206 -7.97 -3.81 -25.08
C PRO A 206 -9.09 -3.10 -25.86
N ASP A 207 -9.83 -2.21 -25.23
CA ASP A 207 -10.84 -1.35 -25.86
C ASP A 207 -10.49 0.09 -25.49
N VAL A 208 -10.09 0.90 -26.49
CA VAL A 208 -9.75 2.30 -26.30
C VAL A 208 -11.02 3.14 -26.39
N ASP A 209 -11.42 3.70 -25.26
CA ASP A 209 -12.54 4.61 -25.13
C ASP A 209 -12.01 6.01 -24.82
N LEU A 210 -11.98 6.87 -25.84
CA LEU A 210 -11.41 8.22 -25.80
C LEU A 210 -11.96 9.11 -24.67
N GLY A 211 -13.04 8.73 -24.05
CA GLY A 211 -13.62 9.48 -22.93
C GLY A 211 -13.19 9.02 -21.54
N LYS A 212 -12.48 7.91 -21.39
CA LYS A 212 -12.17 7.31 -20.08
C LYS A 212 -10.72 7.43 -19.64
N LEU A 213 -9.82 7.79 -20.53
CA LEU A 213 -8.37 7.58 -20.39
C LEU A 213 -7.56 8.74 -19.81
N GLY A 214 -8.07 9.94 -19.71
CA GLY A 214 -7.36 11.12 -19.14
C GLY A 214 -6.86 10.96 -17.68
N ARG A 215 -7.06 9.81 -17.04
CA ARG A 215 -6.55 9.50 -15.70
C ARG A 215 -5.43 8.44 -15.68
N LEU A 216 -4.98 7.99 -16.84
CA LEU A 216 -4.10 6.82 -17.00
C LEU A 216 -2.63 7.12 -16.74
N THR A 217 -2.17 8.25 -17.21
CA THR A 217 -0.76 8.62 -17.18
C THR A 217 -0.23 9.04 -15.82
N GLN A 218 -1.06 9.01 -14.77
CA GLN A 218 -0.62 9.27 -13.40
C GLN A 218 -0.29 8.01 -12.60
N ASN A 219 -0.53 6.81 -13.17
CA ASN A 219 -0.26 5.57 -12.46
C ASN A 219 1.20 5.15 -12.58
N GLN A 220 1.95 5.26 -11.48
CA GLN A 220 3.37 4.90 -11.39
C GLN A 220 3.61 3.41 -11.13
N GLU A 221 2.57 2.58 -11.07
CA GLU A 221 2.72 1.15 -10.88
C GLU A 221 3.43 0.50 -12.06
N VAL A 222 4.30 -0.48 -11.77
CA VAL A 222 5.04 -1.19 -12.81
C VAL A 222 4.11 -2.11 -13.59
N ALA A 223 4.09 -1.95 -14.90
CA ALA A 223 3.32 -2.77 -15.82
C ALA A 223 4.08 -4.04 -16.22
N LEU A 224 5.34 -3.87 -16.59
CA LEU A 224 6.24 -4.96 -16.96
C LEU A 224 7.70 -4.57 -16.72
N THR A 225 8.56 -5.58 -16.66
CA THR A 225 10.01 -5.42 -16.79
C THR A 225 10.51 -6.19 -18.00
N MET A 226 11.54 -5.67 -18.64
CA MET A 226 12.18 -6.27 -19.80
C MET A 226 13.68 -6.33 -19.50
N ARG A 227 14.27 -7.53 -19.59
CA ARG A 227 15.70 -7.76 -19.29
C ARG A 227 16.37 -8.53 -20.40
N SER A 228 17.58 -8.12 -20.76
CA SER A 228 18.44 -8.90 -21.65
C SER A 228 18.92 -10.18 -20.96
N ALA A 229 18.76 -11.34 -21.57
CA ALA A 229 19.18 -12.62 -21.01
C ALA A 229 20.71 -12.80 -20.99
N VAL A 230 21.42 -12.11 -21.88
CA VAL A 230 22.89 -12.22 -22.07
C VAL A 230 23.62 -10.98 -21.52
N GLY A 231 22.88 -9.98 -21.05
CA GLY A 231 23.47 -8.73 -20.53
C GLY A 231 23.79 -7.71 -21.65
N ASP A 232 23.20 -7.89 -22.83
CA ASP A 232 23.31 -6.91 -23.92
C ASP A 232 22.52 -5.65 -23.59
N ASP A 233 22.96 -4.51 -24.11
CA ASP A 233 22.27 -3.24 -23.96
C ASP A 233 20.87 -3.28 -24.60
N ILE A 234 19.87 -2.85 -23.85
CA ILE A 234 18.53 -2.60 -24.39
C ILE A 234 18.59 -1.35 -25.28
N ARG A 235 18.25 -1.54 -26.54
CA ARG A 235 18.26 -0.48 -27.55
C ARG A 235 17.08 0.47 -27.35
N GLU A 236 17.23 1.72 -27.69
CA GLU A 236 16.17 2.73 -27.56
C GLU A 236 14.93 2.41 -28.43
N ASP A 237 15.14 1.87 -29.64
CA ASP A 237 14.05 1.46 -30.51
C ASP A 237 13.22 0.30 -29.93
N TRP A 238 13.77 -0.52 -29.03
CA TRP A 238 13.05 -1.58 -28.35
C TRP A 238 12.16 -1.09 -27.20
N THR A 239 12.26 0.17 -26.81
CA THR A 239 11.43 0.75 -25.74
C THR A 239 10.01 1.09 -26.16
N ARG A 240 9.71 1.04 -27.46
CA ARG A 240 8.35 1.15 -27.99
C ARG A 240 7.73 -0.23 -28.13
N LEU A 241 7.00 -0.65 -27.10
CA LEU A 241 6.41 -1.99 -26.99
C LEU A 241 5.01 -2.00 -27.59
N ARG A 242 4.84 -2.73 -28.68
CA ARG A 242 3.58 -2.86 -29.40
C ARG A 242 2.69 -3.92 -28.74
N GLY A 243 1.44 -3.55 -28.42
CA GLY A 243 0.40 -4.47 -27.94
C GLY A 243 -0.50 -4.95 -29.08
N THR A 244 -1.43 -4.11 -29.54
CA THR A 244 -2.36 -4.43 -30.64
C THR A 244 -2.73 -3.17 -31.43
N ALA A 245 -3.27 -3.38 -32.63
CA ALA A 245 -3.84 -2.30 -33.42
C ALA A 245 -5.37 -2.36 -33.43
N PHE A 246 -5.97 -1.21 -33.71
CA PHE A 246 -7.41 -0.96 -33.73
C PHE A 246 -7.80 -0.43 -35.13
N ASP A 247 -8.61 -1.19 -35.82
CA ASP A 247 -9.09 -0.84 -37.17
C ASP A 247 -10.48 -0.19 -37.16
N GLN A 248 -11.26 -0.49 -36.12
CA GLN A 248 -12.65 -0.10 -36.07
C GLN A 248 -12.84 1.15 -35.20
N VAL A 249 -13.32 2.22 -35.81
CA VAL A 249 -13.73 3.45 -35.15
C VAL A 249 -15.23 3.37 -34.89
N MET A 250 -15.67 3.37 -33.64
CA MET A 250 -17.08 3.30 -33.24
C MET A 250 -17.40 4.40 -32.24
N ALA A 251 -18.19 5.41 -32.64
CA ALA A 251 -18.73 6.44 -31.77
C ALA A 251 -17.71 6.97 -30.70
N GLY A 252 -16.50 7.27 -31.13
CA GLY A 252 -15.42 7.77 -30.26
C GLY A 252 -14.61 6.70 -29.54
N SER A 253 -14.78 5.44 -29.88
CA SER A 253 -13.97 4.34 -29.39
C SER A 253 -13.24 3.64 -30.52
N PHE A 254 -12.02 3.19 -30.26
CA PHE A 254 -11.29 2.32 -31.15
C PHE A 254 -11.31 0.90 -30.61
N VAL A 255 -11.77 -0.06 -31.42
CA VAL A 255 -12.00 -1.44 -30.99
C VAL A 255 -11.19 -2.40 -31.87
N PRO A 256 -10.47 -3.38 -31.28
CA PRO A 256 -9.78 -4.39 -32.04
C PRO A 256 -10.77 -5.44 -32.56
N ARG A 257 -10.54 -5.93 -33.76
CA ARG A 257 -11.31 -7.04 -34.32
C ARG A 257 -10.97 -8.34 -33.61
N ARG A 258 -11.97 -9.00 -33.03
CA ARG A 258 -11.81 -10.23 -32.23
C ARG A 258 -12.08 -11.52 -33.01
N THR A 259 -12.44 -11.47 -34.29
CA THR A 259 -13.06 -12.62 -34.99
C THR A 259 -12.09 -13.53 -35.74
N ASP A 260 -10.90 -13.06 -36.11
CA ASP A 260 -9.99 -13.83 -36.95
C ASP A 260 -8.67 -14.06 -36.21
N LEU A 261 -8.70 -15.01 -35.28
CA LEU A 261 -7.54 -15.41 -34.49
C LEU A 261 -6.90 -16.66 -35.09
N ARG A 262 -5.64 -16.57 -35.48
CA ARG A 262 -4.84 -17.72 -35.88
C ARG A 262 -4.15 -18.29 -34.64
N GLN A 263 -4.45 -19.53 -34.28
CA GLN A 263 -3.73 -20.23 -33.22
C GLN A 263 -2.27 -20.40 -33.64
N LEU A 264 -1.37 -20.13 -32.71
CA LEU A 264 0.06 -20.25 -32.91
C LEU A 264 0.54 -21.57 -32.30
N GLU A 265 1.05 -22.47 -33.14
CA GLU A 265 1.60 -23.72 -32.70
C GLU A 265 3.11 -23.60 -32.43
N PRO A 266 3.59 -23.97 -31.24
CA PRO A 266 5.00 -23.93 -30.93
C PRO A 266 5.79 -24.95 -31.74
N SER A 267 6.83 -24.53 -32.41
CA SER A 267 7.84 -25.39 -33.01
C SER A 267 9.07 -25.42 -32.13
N ARG A 268 9.44 -26.61 -31.61
CA ARG A 268 10.55 -26.78 -30.63
C ARG A 268 10.43 -25.92 -29.38
N GLY A 269 9.18 -25.67 -28.92
CA GLY A 269 8.90 -24.88 -27.73
C GLY A 269 8.86 -23.34 -27.96
N VAL A 270 9.08 -22.89 -29.18
CA VAL A 270 9.10 -21.47 -29.56
C VAL A 270 8.04 -21.23 -30.63
N VAL A 271 7.35 -20.11 -30.56
CA VAL A 271 6.38 -19.63 -31.55
C VAL A 271 7.05 -18.59 -32.45
N TRP A 272 7.10 -18.87 -33.74
CA TRP A 272 7.64 -17.97 -34.74
C TRP A 272 6.58 -16.93 -35.15
N LEU A 273 6.96 -15.67 -35.08
CA LEU A 273 6.11 -14.54 -35.49
C LEU A 273 6.35 -14.15 -36.97
N ARG A 274 7.47 -14.59 -37.54
CA ARG A 274 7.85 -14.41 -38.94
C ARG A 274 8.01 -15.77 -39.61
N GLN A 275 7.82 -15.80 -40.95
CA GLN A 275 7.97 -17.03 -41.75
C GLN A 275 9.43 -17.42 -41.97
N GLU A 276 10.32 -16.44 -42.06
CA GLU A 276 11.75 -16.68 -42.17
C GLU A 276 12.33 -17.03 -40.80
N ALA A 277 12.74 -18.27 -40.62
CA ALA A 277 13.41 -18.73 -39.40
C ALA A 277 14.87 -18.31 -39.45
N GLU A 278 15.23 -17.28 -38.73
CA GLU A 278 16.62 -16.94 -38.41
C GLU A 278 17.14 -17.87 -37.30
N PRO A 279 18.44 -18.25 -37.28
CA PRO A 279 18.98 -18.99 -36.14
C PRO A 279 18.78 -18.21 -34.84
N LEU A 280 18.21 -18.82 -33.82
CA LEU A 280 17.95 -18.14 -32.54
C LEU A 280 19.25 -17.64 -31.86
N GLU A 281 20.39 -18.26 -32.21
CA GLU A 281 21.73 -17.91 -31.71
C GLU A 281 22.21 -16.52 -32.19
N ASP A 282 21.66 -16.03 -33.32
CA ASP A 282 22.00 -14.73 -33.91
C ASP A 282 21.05 -13.60 -33.41
N LEU A 283 20.07 -13.93 -32.57
CA LEU A 283 19.05 -13.02 -32.07
C LEU A 283 19.29 -12.68 -30.61
N VAL A 284 18.92 -11.46 -30.21
CA VAL A 284 18.98 -11.06 -28.79
C VAL A 284 17.78 -11.64 -28.04
N GLU A 285 18.08 -12.42 -26.99
CA GLU A 285 17.06 -12.98 -26.10
C GLU A 285 16.71 -11.99 -25.00
N ILE A 286 15.43 -11.68 -24.87
CA ILE A 286 14.87 -10.75 -23.89
C ILE A 286 13.83 -11.48 -23.06
N GLU A 287 13.99 -11.44 -21.72
CA GLU A 287 12.98 -11.85 -20.77
C GLU A 287 12.04 -10.70 -20.44
N VAL A 288 10.75 -10.96 -20.48
CA VAL A 288 9.71 -9.99 -20.10
C VAL A 288 8.84 -10.57 -19.00
N ASP A 289 8.78 -9.85 -17.89
CA ASP A 289 7.87 -10.11 -16.78
C ASP A 289 6.69 -9.15 -16.83
N LEU A 290 5.54 -9.64 -17.28
CA LEU A 290 4.29 -8.89 -17.31
C LEU A 290 3.63 -8.99 -15.93
N LEU A 291 3.82 -7.98 -15.09
CA LEU A 291 3.35 -7.97 -13.71
C LEU A 291 1.84 -7.84 -13.61
N ARG A 292 1.24 -7.21 -14.61
CA ARG A 292 -0.21 -7.09 -14.73
C ARG A 292 -0.69 -7.86 -15.94
N PRO A 293 -1.48 -8.92 -15.74
CA PRO A 293 -1.91 -9.76 -16.86
C PRO A 293 -2.68 -8.95 -17.88
N ARG A 294 -2.21 -9.00 -19.10
CA ARG A 294 -2.80 -8.38 -20.28
C ARG A 294 -3.24 -9.47 -21.25
N ARG A 295 -4.17 -9.13 -22.11
CA ARG A 295 -4.62 -10.05 -23.15
C ARG A 295 -3.58 -10.18 -24.28
N TYR A 296 -2.83 -9.12 -24.52
CA TYR A 296 -1.80 -9.02 -25.54
C TYR A 296 -0.41 -9.00 -24.90
N LEU A 297 0.53 -9.71 -25.55
CA LEU A 297 1.95 -9.56 -25.25
C LEU A 297 2.44 -8.17 -25.72
N MET A 298 3.40 -7.63 -25.01
CA MET A 298 4.08 -6.40 -25.36
C MET A 298 5.37 -6.75 -26.07
N LEU A 299 5.46 -6.41 -27.35
CA LEU A 299 6.54 -6.85 -28.24
C LEU A 299 7.34 -5.64 -28.72
N PRO A 300 8.68 -5.64 -28.57
CA PRO A 300 9.53 -4.63 -29.17
C PRO A 300 9.57 -4.79 -30.70
N PRO A 301 9.90 -3.72 -31.45
CA PRO A 301 10.17 -3.82 -32.87
C PRO A 301 11.27 -4.85 -33.16
N GLY A 302 11.11 -5.59 -34.24
CA GLY A 302 12.08 -6.64 -34.58
C GLY A 302 11.85 -7.98 -33.91
N SER A 303 10.77 -8.17 -33.13
CA SER A 303 10.41 -9.48 -32.57
C SER A 303 10.23 -10.54 -33.64
N VAL A 304 10.99 -11.63 -33.54
CA VAL A 304 11.03 -12.76 -34.49
C VAL A 304 10.32 -13.98 -33.91
N ALA A 305 10.53 -14.26 -32.63
CA ALA A 305 10.00 -15.44 -31.99
C ALA A 305 9.63 -15.15 -30.52
N VAL A 306 8.69 -15.93 -29.97
CA VAL A 306 8.21 -15.81 -28.59
C VAL A 306 8.08 -17.18 -27.95
N GLN A 307 8.44 -17.29 -26.69
CA GLN A 307 8.18 -18.45 -25.85
C GLN A 307 7.39 -18.06 -24.60
N ALA A 308 6.24 -18.68 -24.42
CA ALA A 308 5.43 -18.52 -23.20
C ALA A 308 4.82 -19.86 -22.78
N ALA A 309 4.52 -20.01 -21.48
CA ALA A 309 3.92 -21.22 -20.93
C ALA A 309 2.42 -21.40 -21.24
N THR A 310 1.82 -20.44 -21.97
CA THR A 310 0.39 -20.42 -22.28
C THR A 310 0.14 -20.47 -23.77
N PRO A 311 -1.01 -21.04 -24.24
CA PRO A 311 -1.39 -20.99 -25.64
C PRO A 311 -1.47 -19.55 -26.16
N MET A 312 -1.01 -19.34 -27.39
CA MET A 312 -0.96 -18.03 -28.04
C MET A 312 -1.77 -18.03 -29.33
N ALA A 313 -2.32 -16.88 -29.67
CA ALA A 313 -3.00 -16.65 -30.92
C ALA A 313 -2.57 -15.31 -31.52
N LEU A 314 -2.46 -15.23 -32.82
CA LEU A 314 -2.14 -14.01 -33.56
C LEU A 314 -3.44 -13.39 -34.09
N ASP A 315 -3.61 -12.09 -33.88
CA ASP A 315 -4.67 -11.34 -34.54
C ASP A 315 -4.24 -10.90 -35.96
N LEU A 316 -5.18 -10.37 -36.72
CA LEU A 316 -4.92 -9.90 -38.08
C LEU A 316 -3.90 -8.76 -38.17
N TYR A 317 -3.64 -8.09 -37.06
CA TYR A 317 -2.80 -6.89 -36.99
C TYR A 317 -1.44 -7.17 -36.36
N GLY A 318 -1.10 -8.45 -36.17
CA GLY A 318 0.17 -8.86 -35.57
C GLY A 318 0.22 -8.74 -34.06
N GLY A 319 -0.91 -8.54 -33.39
CA GLY A 319 -1.01 -8.61 -31.95
C GLY A 319 -1.04 -10.05 -31.46
N VAL A 320 -0.17 -10.41 -30.51
CA VAL A 320 -0.11 -11.76 -29.96
C VAL A 320 -0.98 -11.84 -28.70
N LEU A 321 -2.09 -12.57 -28.80
CA LEU A 321 -2.98 -12.83 -27.67
C LEU A 321 -2.53 -14.05 -26.89
N ILE A 322 -2.75 -13.99 -25.58
CA ILE A 322 -2.46 -15.08 -24.66
C ILE A 322 -3.70 -15.50 -23.86
N GLY A 323 -3.79 -16.80 -23.57
CA GLY A 323 -4.70 -17.31 -22.57
C GLY A 323 -4.12 -17.07 -21.18
N TYR A 324 -4.59 -16.06 -20.44
CA TYR A 324 -4.07 -15.78 -19.11
C TYR A 324 -5.07 -16.10 -17.99
N ARG A 325 -4.54 -16.46 -16.82
CA ARG A 325 -5.33 -16.55 -15.59
C ARG A 325 -5.28 -15.21 -14.85
N ARG A 326 -6.44 -14.65 -14.53
CA ARG A 326 -6.52 -13.36 -13.79
C ARG A 326 -5.69 -13.43 -12.49
N GLY A 327 -4.86 -12.40 -12.27
CA GLY A 327 -4.17 -12.18 -11.01
C GLY A 327 -2.80 -12.86 -10.86
N ARG A 328 -2.24 -13.48 -11.91
CA ARG A 328 -0.87 -14.00 -11.89
C ARG A 328 0.01 -13.25 -12.87
N PRO A 329 1.23 -12.85 -12.49
CA PRO A 329 2.25 -12.37 -13.42
C PRO A 329 2.50 -13.41 -14.52
N LEU A 330 2.91 -12.93 -15.68
CA LEU A 330 3.26 -13.79 -16.81
C LEU A 330 4.67 -13.46 -17.25
N SER A 331 5.56 -14.44 -17.23
CA SER A 331 6.88 -14.33 -17.81
C SER A 331 6.90 -14.96 -19.20
N TYR A 332 7.54 -14.31 -20.15
CA TYR A 332 7.77 -14.83 -21.51
C TYR A 332 9.12 -14.35 -22.03
N ARG A 333 9.65 -15.08 -23.02
CA ARG A 333 10.89 -14.75 -23.71
C ARG A 333 10.61 -14.34 -25.13
N ILE A 334 11.39 -13.39 -25.62
CA ILE A 334 11.31 -12.88 -26.99
C ILE A 334 12.70 -12.93 -27.57
N TRP A 335 12.80 -13.33 -28.82
CA TRP A 335 14.01 -13.20 -29.63
C TRP A 335 13.80 -12.04 -30.61
N VAL A 336 14.70 -11.08 -30.54
CA VAL A 336 14.63 -9.82 -31.28
C VAL A 336 15.81 -9.73 -32.23
N GLY A 337 15.51 -9.52 -33.51
CA GLY A 337 16.47 -9.28 -34.56
C GLY A 337 16.45 -7.82 -35.03
N GLU A 338 16.93 -7.59 -36.24
CA GLU A 338 16.87 -6.27 -36.86
C GLU A 338 15.42 -5.76 -36.96
N PRO A 339 15.19 -4.46 -36.70
CA PRO A 339 13.86 -3.86 -36.84
C PRO A 339 13.42 -3.89 -38.31
N ARG A 340 12.62 -4.87 -38.63
CA ARG A 340 11.90 -4.94 -39.94
C ARG A 340 10.41 -4.76 -39.64
N PRO A 341 9.66 -4.19 -40.60
CA PRO A 341 8.21 -4.17 -40.49
C PRO A 341 7.72 -5.60 -40.21
N PRO A 342 6.84 -5.82 -39.21
CA PRO A 342 6.27 -7.14 -39.00
C PRO A 342 5.56 -7.59 -40.28
N GLU A 343 5.58 -8.92 -40.55
CA GLU A 343 4.76 -9.53 -41.61
C GLU A 343 3.28 -9.34 -41.25
N MET A 344 2.75 -8.21 -41.62
CA MET A 344 1.35 -7.88 -41.39
C MET A 344 0.56 -8.01 -42.67
N SER A 345 -0.67 -8.44 -42.54
CA SER A 345 -1.59 -8.50 -43.67
C SER A 345 -1.72 -7.13 -44.37
N PRO A 346 -1.82 -7.08 -45.68
CA PRO A 346 -2.08 -5.83 -46.42
C PRO A 346 -3.36 -5.17 -45.89
N PRO A 347 -3.55 -3.87 -46.15
CA PRO A 347 -4.70 -3.13 -45.64
C PRO A 347 -6.01 -3.73 -46.17
N THR A 348 -7.00 -3.71 -45.32
CA THR A 348 -8.36 -4.09 -45.65
C THR A 348 -9.21 -2.83 -45.94
N THR A 349 -10.41 -3.01 -46.45
CA THR A 349 -11.36 -1.89 -46.64
C THR A 349 -11.67 -1.17 -45.32
N ARG A 350 -11.49 -1.81 -44.16
CA ARG A 350 -11.72 -1.22 -42.85
C ARG A 350 -10.66 -0.20 -42.45
N ASP A 351 -9.44 -0.35 -42.95
CA ASP A 351 -8.35 0.56 -42.65
C ASP A 351 -8.51 1.93 -43.31
N VAL A 352 -9.50 2.06 -44.23
CA VAL A 352 -9.93 3.32 -44.82
C VAL A 352 -11.37 3.70 -44.47
N LEU A 353 -12.15 2.80 -43.87
CA LEU A 353 -13.54 3.03 -43.56
C LEU A 353 -13.70 4.01 -42.38
N LEU A 354 -14.63 4.94 -42.53
CA LEU A 354 -15.05 5.87 -41.47
C LEU A 354 -16.52 5.60 -41.15
N PRO A 355 -16.88 5.43 -39.85
CA PRO A 355 -18.25 5.16 -39.43
C PRO A 355 -19.18 6.38 -39.60
N ARG A 356 -18.60 7.56 -39.56
CA ARG A 356 -19.27 8.85 -39.81
C ARG A 356 -18.43 9.68 -40.73
N ASP A 357 -19.09 10.32 -41.70
CA ASP A 357 -18.50 11.34 -42.52
C ASP A 357 -18.68 12.71 -41.88
N HIS A 358 -17.58 13.35 -41.52
CA HIS A 358 -17.54 14.71 -41.00
C HIS A 358 -17.00 15.65 -42.07
N PRO A 359 -17.86 16.41 -42.76
CA PRO A 359 -17.42 17.28 -43.86
C PRO A 359 -16.35 18.29 -43.46
N GLU A 360 -16.43 18.82 -42.22
CA GLU A 360 -15.48 19.78 -41.67
C GLU A 360 -14.11 19.13 -41.41
N VAL A 361 -14.06 17.92 -40.86
CA VAL A 361 -12.82 17.16 -40.67
C VAL A 361 -12.21 16.76 -42.00
N ARG A 362 -13.05 16.36 -42.95
CA ARG A 362 -12.60 16.08 -44.32
C ARG A 362 -11.97 17.30 -44.98
N GLN A 363 -12.60 18.47 -44.81
CA GLN A 363 -12.06 19.73 -45.34
C GLN A 363 -10.73 20.08 -44.68
N LEU A 364 -10.64 19.94 -43.36
CA LEU A 364 -9.39 20.14 -42.62
C LEU A 364 -8.28 19.21 -43.12
N ALA A 365 -8.57 17.91 -43.27
CA ALA A 365 -7.60 16.93 -43.79
C ALA A 365 -7.11 17.30 -45.20
N ARG A 366 -8.01 17.72 -46.09
CA ARG A 366 -7.65 18.19 -47.42
C ARG A 366 -6.79 19.46 -47.39
N THR A 367 -7.12 20.41 -46.52
CA THR A 367 -6.34 21.64 -46.37
C THR A 367 -4.91 21.33 -45.89
N VAL A 368 -4.74 20.38 -44.97
CA VAL A 368 -3.44 20.03 -44.39
C VAL A 368 -2.59 19.19 -45.35
N ALA A 369 -3.19 18.23 -46.08
CA ALA A 369 -2.42 17.22 -46.78
C ALA A 369 -3.05 16.74 -48.12
N GLY A 370 -4.15 17.35 -48.58
CA GLY A 370 -4.88 16.88 -49.78
C GLY A 370 -4.07 16.89 -51.07
N ASP A 371 -3.25 17.90 -51.26
CA ASP A 371 -2.48 18.10 -52.49
C ASP A 371 -1.14 17.35 -52.52
N LEU A 372 -0.78 16.66 -51.43
CA LEU A 372 0.49 15.94 -51.36
C LEU A 372 0.45 14.60 -52.11
N PRO A 373 1.53 14.28 -52.86
CA PRO A 373 1.50 13.20 -53.86
C PRO A 373 1.54 11.79 -53.31
N SER A 374 2.09 11.58 -52.11
CA SER A 374 2.28 10.24 -51.53
C SER A 374 1.62 10.07 -50.20
N ALA A 375 1.27 8.84 -49.83
CA ALA A 375 0.77 8.48 -48.48
C ALA A 375 1.74 8.91 -47.38
N GLN A 376 3.04 8.73 -47.60
CA GLN A 376 4.08 9.15 -46.66
C GLN A 376 4.09 10.68 -46.47
N ALA A 377 4.03 11.45 -47.54
CA ALA A 377 4.00 12.91 -47.43
C ALA A 377 2.74 13.40 -46.70
N ARG A 378 1.57 12.79 -47.00
CA ARG A 378 0.31 13.08 -46.30
C ARG A 378 0.38 12.75 -44.83
N ALA A 379 0.92 11.57 -44.48
CA ALA A 379 1.08 11.15 -43.08
C ALA A 379 1.99 12.10 -42.30
N ALA A 380 3.17 12.45 -42.88
CA ALA A 380 4.11 13.37 -42.25
C ALA A 380 3.55 14.81 -42.10
N ALA A 381 2.71 15.26 -43.05
CA ALA A 381 2.06 16.56 -42.94
C ALA A 381 1.00 16.59 -41.82
N VAL A 382 0.16 15.54 -41.72
CA VAL A 382 -0.86 15.43 -40.68
C VAL A 382 -0.19 15.27 -39.31
N GLU A 383 0.85 14.45 -39.19
CA GLU A 383 1.63 14.29 -37.96
C GLU A 383 2.16 15.64 -37.47
N ARG A 384 2.88 16.36 -38.32
CA ARG A 384 3.44 17.68 -37.98
C ARG A 384 2.36 18.69 -37.62
N PHE A 385 1.25 18.72 -38.36
CA PHE A 385 0.13 19.60 -38.07
C PHE A 385 -0.44 19.35 -36.65
N LEU A 386 -0.66 18.09 -36.28
CA LEU A 386 -1.17 17.75 -34.96
C LEU A 386 -0.15 18.07 -33.85
N GLN A 387 1.12 17.82 -34.10
CA GLN A 387 2.18 18.13 -33.12
C GLN A 387 2.35 19.64 -32.87
N THR A 388 2.08 20.48 -33.86
CA THR A 388 2.32 21.93 -33.76
C THR A 388 1.09 22.74 -33.39
N GLU A 389 -0.10 22.35 -33.85
CA GLU A 389 -1.32 23.15 -33.72
C GLU A 389 -2.18 22.71 -32.52
N TYR A 390 -1.88 21.56 -31.92
CA TYR A 390 -2.64 20.99 -30.79
C TYR A 390 -1.79 20.86 -29.55
N ARG A 391 -2.45 20.99 -28.39
CA ARG A 391 -1.77 20.93 -27.09
C ARG A 391 -1.99 19.58 -26.41
N TYR A 392 -0.91 19.01 -25.89
CA TYR A 392 -1.03 17.82 -25.05
C TYR A 392 -1.58 18.17 -23.68
N SER A 393 -2.64 17.48 -23.26
CA SER A 393 -3.27 17.64 -21.95
C SER A 393 -3.90 16.33 -21.49
N LEU A 394 -3.70 15.99 -20.22
CA LEU A 394 -4.36 14.85 -19.57
C LEU A 394 -5.75 15.19 -19.06
N GLU A 395 -6.04 16.48 -18.90
CA GLU A 395 -7.31 17.01 -18.45
C GLU A 395 -8.11 17.51 -19.66
N SER A 396 -8.58 16.59 -20.48
CA SER A 396 -9.48 16.96 -21.58
C SER A 396 -10.88 17.21 -21.07
N GLY A 397 -11.44 18.38 -21.35
CA GLY A 397 -12.80 18.77 -20.98
C GLY A 397 -13.92 18.09 -21.79
N VAL A 398 -13.67 16.94 -22.42
CA VAL A 398 -14.64 16.19 -23.23
C VAL A 398 -15.83 15.79 -22.38
N ARG A 399 -16.97 16.38 -22.64
CA ARG A 399 -18.26 15.86 -22.20
C ARG A 399 -18.70 14.76 -23.16
N ILE A 400 -18.69 13.52 -22.66
CA ILE A 400 -18.91 12.26 -23.43
C ILE A 400 -20.35 12.14 -23.97
N SER A 401 -21.22 13.13 -23.78
CA SER A 401 -22.65 12.85 -23.92
C SER A 401 -23.17 12.70 -25.34
N ASP A 402 -22.72 13.45 -26.36
CA ASP A 402 -23.44 13.44 -27.65
C ASP A 402 -22.60 13.70 -28.92
N SER A 403 -21.31 14.00 -28.87
CA SER A 403 -20.50 14.32 -30.01
C SER A 403 -19.40 13.27 -30.28
N ASP A 404 -18.95 13.17 -31.50
CA ASP A 404 -17.76 12.41 -31.85
C ASP A 404 -16.52 13.04 -31.18
N PRO A 405 -15.85 12.36 -30.23
CA PRO A 405 -14.73 12.93 -29.50
C PRO A 405 -13.54 13.33 -30.37
N VAL A 406 -13.33 12.63 -31.49
CA VAL A 406 -12.26 12.94 -32.44
C VAL A 406 -12.59 14.22 -33.23
N ALA A 407 -13.84 14.36 -33.67
CA ALA A 407 -14.27 15.58 -34.34
C ALA A 407 -14.22 16.79 -33.40
N TRP A 408 -14.67 16.62 -32.17
CA TRP A 408 -14.55 17.66 -31.14
C TRP A 408 -13.08 18.06 -30.90
N PHE A 409 -12.16 17.09 -30.77
CA PHE A 409 -10.73 17.37 -30.59
C PHE A 409 -10.17 18.16 -31.74
N LEU A 410 -10.50 17.77 -32.99
CA LEU A 410 -9.98 18.42 -34.18
C LEU A 410 -10.53 19.84 -34.43
N LEU A 411 -11.82 20.07 -34.13
CA LEU A 411 -12.50 21.29 -34.50
C LEU A 411 -12.63 22.30 -33.38
N GLU A 412 -12.82 21.84 -32.14
CA GLU A 412 -13.16 22.67 -31.00
C GLU A 412 -12.11 22.63 -29.88
N GLY A 413 -11.80 21.42 -29.33
CA GLY A 413 -11.05 21.25 -28.09
C GLY A 413 -9.57 21.60 -28.23
N ARG A 414 -8.93 21.17 -29.32
CA ARG A 414 -7.51 21.35 -29.64
C ARG A 414 -6.53 20.97 -28.54
N GLU A 415 -7.00 20.20 -27.54
CA GLU A 415 -6.18 19.67 -26.48
C GLU A 415 -6.64 18.28 -26.06
N GLY A 416 -5.69 17.39 -25.76
CA GLY A 416 -5.99 16.01 -25.38
C GLY A 416 -4.73 15.18 -25.15
N HIS A 417 -4.91 13.89 -24.86
CA HIS A 417 -3.81 12.94 -24.67
C HIS A 417 -3.54 12.12 -25.94
N CYS A 418 -2.52 11.24 -25.91
CA CYS A 418 -2.01 10.50 -27.07
C CYS A 418 -3.10 9.81 -27.92
N GLU A 419 -4.16 9.29 -27.32
CA GLU A 419 -5.24 8.62 -28.07
C GLU A 419 -6.07 9.57 -28.92
N PHE A 420 -6.28 10.83 -28.48
CA PHE A 420 -6.91 11.84 -29.30
C PHE A 420 -6.06 12.20 -30.53
N PHE A 421 -4.75 12.35 -30.33
CA PHE A 421 -3.81 12.61 -31.39
C PHE A 421 -3.77 11.47 -32.41
N ALA A 422 -3.60 10.23 -31.93
CA ALA A 422 -3.58 9.05 -32.77
C ALA A 422 -4.91 8.85 -33.51
N GLY A 423 -6.04 8.99 -32.82
CA GLY A 423 -7.37 8.89 -33.39
C GLY A 423 -7.63 9.96 -34.44
N ALA A 424 -7.22 11.20 -34.18
CA ALA A 424 -7.34 12.32 -35.11
C ALA A 424 -6.54 12.07 -36.42
N MET A 425 -5.29 11.61 -36.27
CA MET A 425 -4.45 11.27 -37.44
C MET A 425 -5.07 10.14 -38.28
N VAL A 426 -5.58 9.07 -37.63
CA VAL A 426 -6.27 7.98 -38.33
C VAL A 426 -7.47 8.49 -39.11
N VAL A 427 -8.32 9.30 -38.49
CA VAL A 427 -9.54 9.84 -39.15
C VAL A 427 -9.18 10.77 -40.29
N MET A 428 -8.21 11.68 -40.11
CA MET A 428 -7.75 12.59 -41.19
C MET A 428 -7.17 11.82 -42.38
N LEU A 429 -6.31 10.83 -42.14
CA LEU A 429 -5.71 10.01 -43.19
C LEU A 429 -6.74 9.18 -43.96
N ARG A 430 -7.72 8.60 -43.25
CA ARG A 430 -8.82 7.86 -43.89
C ARG A 430 -9.71 8.75 -44.74
N HIS A 431 -9.94 10.02 -44.36
CA HIS A 431 -10.60 11.00 -45.23
C HIS A 431 -9.82 11.32 -46.49
N LEU A 432 -8.50 11.12 -46.49
CA LEU A 432 -7.61 11.26 -47.65
C LEU A 432 -7.43 9.95 -48.44
N GLY A 433 -8.17 8.89 -48.07
CA GLY A 433 -8.06 7.57 -48.70
C GLY A 433 -6.77 6.81 -48.34
N VAL A 434 -6.04 7.23 -47.32
CA VAL A 434 -4.80 6.58 -46.87
C VAL A 434 -5.14 5.57 -45.78
N PRO A 435 -4.79 4.27 -45.96
CA PRO A 435 -5.03 3.26 -44.91
C PRO A 435 -4.21 3.57 -43.67
N ALA A 436 -4.90 3.68 -42.54
CA ALA A 436 -4.31 3.98 -41.26
C ALA A 436 -5.05 3.27 -40.11
N ARG A 437 -4.32 2.90 -39.08
CA ARG A 437 -4.86 2.28 -37.87
C ARG A 437 -4.17 2.79 -36.60
N MET A 438 -4.90 2.86 -35.51
CA MET A 438 -4.34 3.20 -34.22
C MET A 438 -3.68 1.98 -33.59
N VAL A 439 -2.55 2.17 -32.95
CA VAL A 439 -1.84 1.16 -32.19
C VAL A 439 -1.74 1.59 -30.74
N ALA A 440 -1.90 0.67 -29.82
CA ALA A 440 -1.67 0.92 -28.41
C ALA A 440 -0.64 -0.06 -27.83
N GLY A 441 0.13 0.45 -26.90
CA GLY A 441 1.20 -0.27 -26.24
C GLY A 441 1.85 0.57 -25.15
N TYR A 442 3.16 0.45 -25.01
CA TYR A 442 3.96 1.27 -24.13
C TYR A 442 5.10 1.94 -24.89
N SER A 443 5.54 3.10 -24.42
CA SER A 443 6.68 3.83 -24.99
C SER A 443 7.55 4.38 -23.86
N GLY A 444 8.90 4.20 -23.98
CA GLY A 444 9.84 4.64 -22.95
C GLY A 444 9.82 3.76 -21.70
N GLY A 445 10.36 4.27 -20.62
CA GLY A 445 10.49 3.59 -19.32
C GLY A 445 11.74 4.04 -18.58
N ASP A 446 12.00 3.42 -17.43
CA ASP A 446 13.21 3.63 -16.63
C ASP A 446 14.24 2.55 -17.02
N LEU A 447 15.35 2.95 -17.64
CA LEU A 447 16.43 2.05 -18.03
C LEU A 447 17.42 1.90 -16.88
N SER A 448 17.94 0.67 -16.66
CA SER A 448 18.98 0.41 -15.66
C SER A 448 20.26 1.19 -15.96
N PRO A 449 21.11 1.49 -14.96
CA PRO A 449 22.42 2.09 -15.19
C PRO A 449 23.30 1.27 -16.11
N GLU A 450 23.19 -0.04 -16.05
CA GLU A 450 23.88 -1.03 -16.87
C GLU A 450 23.22 -1.21 -18.26
N ARG A 451 22.06 -0.60 -18.51
CA ARG A 451 21.26 -0.65 -19.72
C ARG A 451 20.71 -2.03 -20.11
N ASP A 452 20.81 -3.02 -19.23
CA ASP A 452 20.38 -4.40 -19.45
C ASP A 452 18.95 -4.69 -18.99
N GLU A 453 18.30 -3.74 -18.26
CA GLU A 453 16.94 -3.86 -17.77
C GLU A 453 16.15 -2.57 -18.00
N LEU A 454 14.91 -2.71 -18.50
CA LEU A 454 13.93 -1.63 -18.66
C LEU A 454 12.71 -1.90 -17.76
N VAL A 455 12.38 -0.92 -16.92
CA VAL A 455 11.16 -0.93 -16.10
C VAL A 455 10.12 -0.03 -16.75
N VAL A 456 9.02 -0.63 -17.19
CA VAL A 456 7.91 0.06 -17.85
C VAL A 456 6.74 0.19 -16.88
N ARG A 457 6.25 1.41 -16.70
CA ARG A 457 5.14 1.72 -15.81
C ARG A 457 3.83 1.87 -16.58
N GLU A 458 2.71 1.79 -15.88
CA GLU A 458 1.41 2.09 -16.49
C GLU A 458 1.36 3.51 -17.08
N ALA A 459 2.09 4.44 -16.48
CA ALA A 459 2.27 5.80 -17.00
C ALA A 459 2.95 5.88 -18.38
N ASN A 460 3.66 4.83 -18.80
CA ASN A 460 4.28 4.71 -20.10
C ASN A 460 3.32 4.20 -21.21
N ALA A 461 2.04 3.94 -20.85
CA ALA A 461 1.04 3.57 -21.85
C ALA A 461 0.91 4.68 -22.90
N HIS A 462 0.94 4.29 -24.16
CA HIS A 462 0.98 5.21 -25.28
C HIS A 462 0.22 4.69 -26.49
N ALA A 463 -0.28 5.61 -27.32
CA ALA A 463 -0.95 5.31 -28.58
C ALA A 463 -0.28 6.07 -29.72
N TRP A 464 -0.14 5.39 -30.85
CA TRP A 464 0.44 5.93 -32.09
C TRP A 464 -0.31 5.40 -33.30
N VAL A 465 0.16 5.70 -34.53
CA VAL A 465 -0.50 5.33 -35.75
C VAL A 465 0.43 4.49 -36.61
N GLU A 466 -0.11 3.45 -37.24
CA GLU A 466 0.50 2.73 -38.35
C GLU A 466 -0.21 3.10 -39.62
N VAL A 467 0.56 3.51 -40.63
CA VAL A 467 0.09 3.95 -41.95
C VAL A 467 0.66 3.03 -43.02
N TRP A 468 -0.18 2.57 -43.95
CA TRP A 468 0.27 1.76 -45.06
C TRP A 468 0.90 2.60 -46.16
N LEU A 469 2.17 2.38 -46.45
CA LEU A 469 2.93 3.12 -47.46
C LEU A 469 3.17 2.33 -48.75
N GLY A 470 2.43 1.26 -48.98
CA GLY A 470 2.56 0.37 -50.12
C GLY A 470 3.29 -0.93 -49.78
N GLU A 471 3.30 -1.86 -50.77
CA GLU A 471 3.86 -3.21 -50.54
C GLU A 471 5.36 -3.22 -50.22
N SER A 472 6.11 -2.23 -50.71
CA SER A 472 7.56 -2.16 -50.47
C SER A 472 7.96 -1.72 -49.07
N GLN A 473 7.12 -0.90 -48.42
CA GLN A 473 7.39 -0.36 -47.09
C GLN A 473 6.47 -0.94 -45.99
N GLY A 474 5.30 -1.47 -46.42
CA GLY A 474 4.33 -2.02 -45.48
C GLY A 474 3.70 -0.97 -44.55
N TRP A 475 3.41 -1.38 -43.33
CA TRP A 475 2.91 -0.52 -42.25
C TRP A 475 4.06 0.22 -41.57
N VAL A 476 4.04 1.55 -41.64
CA VAL A 476 5.06 2.42 -41.05
C VAL A 476 4.47 3.21 -39.88
N THR A 477 5.23 3.34 -38.83
CA THR A 477 4.83 4.02 -37.57
C THR A 477 4.98 5.55 -37.71
N PHE A 478 3.94 6.27 -37.27
CA PHE A 478 3.90 7.71 -37.06
C PHE A 478 3.36 8.03 -35.69
N ASP A 479 3.88 9.08 -35.03
CA ASP A 479 3.44 9.49 -33.73
C ASP A 479 3.02 10.96 -33.70
N PRO A 480 1.72 11.26 -33.86
CA PRO A 480 1.24 12.64 -33.93
C PRO A 480 1.24 13.37 -32.58
N THR A 481 1.64 12.69 -31.49
CA THR A 481 1.69 13.27 -30.14
C THR A 481 2.84 14.30 -30.07
N PRO A 482 2.62 15.52 -29.53
CA PRO A 482 3.71 16.45 -29.29
C PRO A 482 4.79 15.81 -28.37
N PRO A 483 6.08 16.14 -28.54
CA PRO A 483 7.17 15.51 -27.80
C PRO A 483 7.01 15.56 -26.28
N VAL A 484 6.36 16.59 -25.74
CA VAL A 484 6.05 16.73 -24.30
C VAL A 484 5.10 15.65 -23.79
N GLY A 485 4.28 15.06 -24.67
CA GLY A 485 3.31 14.02 -24.34
C GLY A 485 3.78 12.60 -24.63
N VAL A 486 4.94 12.43 -25.26
CA VAL A 486 5.51 11.11 -25.55
C VAL A 486 6.33 10.66 -24.34
N PRO A 487 5.97 9.53 -23.69
CA PRO A 487 6.79 9.00 -22.62
C PRO A 487 8.21 8.68 -23.13
N GLY A 488 9.21 9.28 -22.51
CA GLY A 488 10.61 9.08 -22.85
C GLY A 488 11.31 8.11 -21.92
N LEU A 489 12.60 7.86 -22.20
CA LEU A 489 13.49 7.19 -21.26
C LEU A 489 13.79 8.12 -20.10
N GLY A 490 13.69 7.61 -18.88
CA GLY A 490 14.08 8.32 -17.67
C GLY A 490 15.55 8.72 -17.74
N SER A 491 15.87 10.02 -17.50
CA SER A 491 17.23 10.53 -17.62
C SER A 491 18.12 10.12 -16.44
N VAL A 492 19.35 9.80 -16.77
CA VAL A 492 20.45 9.38 -15.88
C VAL A 492 20.99 10.58 -15.10
N GLY A 493 20.84 10.58 -13.77
CA GLY A 493 21.40 11.61 -12.90
C GLY A 493 22.24 11.01 -11.77
N GLY A 494 23.07 11.81 -11.10
CA GLY A 494 24.07 11.33 -10.12
C GLY A 494 23.55 10.53 -8.90
N MET A 495 22.21 10.49 -8.63
CA MET A 495 21.57 9.64 -7.63
C MET A 495 20.90 8.38 -8.21
N GLU A 496 21.22 8.02 -9.42
CA GLU A 496 20.56 6.97 -10.20
C GLU A 496 20.64 5.58 -9.56
N ARG A 497 21.82 5.18 -9.08
CA ARG A 497 21.97 3.89 -8.40
C ARG A 497 21.09 3.74 -7.18
N VAL A 498 20.92 4.82 -6.41
CA VAL A 498 20.03 4.82 -5.23
C VAL A 498 18.59 4.74 -5.67
N ARG A 499 18.22 5.50 -6.70
CA ARG A 499 16.87 5.47 -7.29
C ARG A 499 16.55 4.09 -7.87
N TRP A 500 17.51 3.49 -8.60
CA TRP A 500 17.38 2.16 -9.17
C TRP A 500 17.24 1.09 -8.07
N ALA A 501 18.10 1.12 -7.04
CA ALA A 501 17.98 0.21 -5.90
C ALA A 501 16.63 0.34 -5.19
N TRP A 502 16.10 1.56 -5.07
CA TRP A 502 14.75 1.79 -4.55
C TRP A 502 13.68 1.18 -5.44
N GLN A 503 13.79 1.35 -6.76
CA GLN A 503 12.86 0.76 -7.73
C GLN A 503 12.88 -0.78 -7.68
N GLN A 504 14.06 -1.39 -7.58
CA GLN A 504 14.20 -2.84 -7.41
C GLN A 504 13.52 -3.32 -6.12
N LEU A 505 13.64 -2.58 -5.04
CA LEU A 505 12.98 -2.90 -3.79
C LEU A 505 11.44 -2.75 -3.90
N GLU A 506 10.96 -1.75 -4.62
CA GLU A 506 9.54 -1.56 -4.92
C GLU A 506 8.98 -2.70 -5.79
N LEU A 507 9.74 -3.13 -6.80
CA LEU A 507 9.41 -4.31 -7.62
C LEU A 507 9.30 -5.58 -6.79
N LEU A 508 10.27 -5.84 -5.90
CA LEU A 508 10.21 -6.99 -4.99
C LEU A 508 8.99 -6.91 -4.06
N TRP A 509 8.65 -5.71 -3.60
CA TRP A 509 7.45 -5.48 -2.81
C TRP A 509 6.18 -5.83 -3.58
N ASP A 510 6.06 -5.33 -4.81
CA ASP A 510 4.89 -5.57 -5.67
C ASP A 510 4.79 -7.04 -6.07
N GLN A 511 5.89 -7.67 -6.49
CA GLN A 511 5.91 -9.05 -6.96
C GLN A 511 5.79 -10.08 -5.84
N LYS A 512 6.38 -9.84 -4.66
CA LYS A 512 6.49 -10.84 -3.60
C LYS A 512 5.52 -10.63 -2.44
N LEU A 513 5.14 -9.39 -2.14
CA LEU A 513 4.23 -9.10 -1.04
C LEU A 513 2.79 -8.81 -1.50
N LEU A 514 2.61 -7.92 -2.48
CA LEU A 514 1.25 -7.53 -2.89
C LEU A 514 0.54 -8.64 -3.68
N THR A 515 1.27 -9.40 -4.51
CA THR A 515 0.71 -10.53 -5.26
C THR A 515 0.68 -11.83 -4.48
N PHE A 516 1.24 -11.85 -3.25
CA PHE A 516 1.26 -13.03 -2.39
C PHE A 516 -0.16 -13.44 -2.00
N GLY A 517 -0.72 -14.38 -2.73
CA GLY A 517 -2.08 -14.90 -2.58
C GLY A 517 -2.12 -16.34 -2.08
N LEU A 518 -3.30 -16.97 -2.15
CA LEU A 518 -3.50 -18.35 -1.72
C LEU A 518 -2.63 -19.34 -2.52
N GLY A 519 -2.39 -19.07 -3.81
CA GLY A 519 -1.54 -19.92 -4.64
C GLY A 519 -0.11 -19.96 -4.14
N GLU A 520 0.47 -18.79 -3.94
CA GLU A 520 1.83 -18.63 -3.43
C GLU A 520 1.97 -19.15 -1.99
N GLN A 521 0.90 -19.07 -1.17
CA GLN A 521 0.86 -19.68 0.16
C GLN A 521 0.93 -21.21 0.08
N LEU A 522 0.20 -21.84 -0.85
CA LEU A 522 0.22 -23.28 -1.04
C LEU A 522 1.59 -23.74 -1.57
N ASP A 523 2.16 -23.03 -2.53
CA ASP A 523 3.50 -23.29 -3.06
C ASP A 523 4.58 -23.17 -1.96
N LEU A 524 4.45 -22.15 -1.08
CA LEU A 524 5.34 -21.97 0.06
C LEU A 524 5.21 -23.14 1.07
N ILE A 525 3.97 -23.56 1.36
CA ILE A 525 3.70 -24.70 2.26
C ILE A 525 4.26 -26.00 1.67
N GLU A 526 4.10 -26.20 0.37
CA GLU A 526 4.64 -27.38 -0.34
C GLU A 526 6.16 -27.37 -0.31
N THR A 527 6.80 -26.25 -0.67
CA THR A 527 8.25 -26.05 -0.63
C THR A 527 8.80 -26.21 0.80
N ALA A 528 8.13 -25.62 1.80
CA ALA A 528 8.50 -25.80 3.21
C ALA A 528 8.35 -27.26 3.64
N GLY A 529 7.30 -27.94 3.18
CA GLY A 529 7.10 -29.38 3.39
C GLY A 529 8.21 -30.23 2.78
N GLU A 530 8.67 -29.90 1.58
CA GLU A 530 9.81 -30.55 0.93
C GLU A 530 11.13 -30.30 1.67
N TRP A 531 11.38 -29.07 2.08
CA TRP A 531 12.52 -28.67 2.91
C TRP A 531 12.55 -29.41 4.24
N LEU A 532 11.41 -29.51 4.91
CA LEU A 532 11.27 -30.27 6.16
C LEU A 532 11.49 -31.77 5.94
N ARG A 533 10.99 -32.34 4.84
CA ARG A 533 11.25 -33.74 4.48
C ARG A 533 12.74 -33.96 4.17
N ALA A 534 13.33 -33.09 3.34
CA ALA A 534 14.76 -33.17 3.01
C ALA A 534 15.65 -32.98 4.26
N GLY A 535 15.29 -32.03 5.13
CA GLY A 535 15.97 -31.80 6.40
C GLY A 535 15.86 -32.99 7.36
N ARG A 536 14.66 -33.61 7.45
CA ARG A 536 14.43 -34.83 8.23
C ARG A 536 15.23 -36.01 7.69
N ASP A 537 15.28 -36.18 6.36
CA ASP A 537 16.02 -37.25 5.72
C ASP A 537 17.54 -37.03 5.82
N ALA A 538 18.01 -35.79 5.76
CA ALA A 538 19.39 -35.42 6.03
C ALA A 538 19.77 -35.62 7.52
N ALA A 539 18.87 -35.24 8.45
CA ALA A 539 19.05 -35.48 9.87
C ALA A 539 19.05 -37.00 10.21
N ARG A 540 18.16 -37.79 9.57
CA ARG A 540 18.16 -39.24 9.69
C ARG A 540 19.48 -39.86 9.18
N ARG A 541 19.97 -39.45 8.01
CA ARG A 541 21.26 -39.90 7.49
C ARG A 541 22.43 -39.52 8.41
N ARG A 542 22.44 -38.28 8.96
CA ARG A 542 23.44 -37.86 9.94
C ARG A 542 23.32 -38.55 11.30
N ALA A 543 22.11 -38.80 11.79
CA ALA A 543 21.87 -39.53 13.03
C ALA A 543 22.35 -40.98 12.94
N VAL A 544 22.17 -41.64 11.76
CA VAL A 544 22.72 -42.98 11.49
C VAL A 544 24.25 -42.94 11.43
N GLN A 545 24.86 -41.87 10.91
CA GLN A 545 26.33 -41.73 10.80
C GLN A 545 27.03 -41.30 12.10
N LEU A 546 26.38 -40.53 12.95
CA LEU A 546 27.01 -39.94 14.15
C LEU A 546 26.58 -40.62 15.48
N GLY A 547 25.73 -41.59 15.47
CA GLY A 547 25.25 -42.30 16.67
C GLY A 547 24.39 -41.44 17.61
N ALA A 548 23.68 -42.08 18.51
CA ALA A 548 22.73 -41.41 19.43
C ALA A 548 23.34 -40.34 20.37
N ALA A 549 24.67 -40.31 20.54
CA ALA A 549 25.38 -39.38 21.41
C ALA A 549 25.31 -37.92 20.91
N ALA A 550 25.33 -37.66 19.61
CA ALA A 550 25.31 -36.32 19.06
C ALA A 550 23.91 -35.66 19.18
N SER A 551 22.86 -36.49 19.15
CA SER A 551 21.48 -35.98 19.32
C SER A 551 21.23 -35.51 20.76
N VAL A 552 21.84 -36.17 21.74
CA VAL A 552 21.73 -35.80 23.16
C VAL A 552 22.46 -34.49 23.46
N VAL A 553 23.63 -34.28 22.83
CA VAL A 553 24.42 -33.03 23.00
C VAL A 553 23.68 -31.84 22.39
N GLY A 554 23.05 -32.01 21.23
CA GLY A 554 22.24 -30.95 20.61
C GLY A 554 21.01 -30.56 21.46
N LEU A 555 20.29 -31.56 21.99
CA LEU A 555 19.16 -31.31 22.90
C LEU A 555 19.62 -30.68 24.22
N ALA A 556 20.75 -31.13 24.76
CA ALA A 556 21.34 -30.56 25.99
C ALA A 556 21.78 -29.09 25.75
N ALA A 557 22.32 -28.77 24.60
CA ALA A 557 22.69 -27.39 24.26
C ALA A 557 21.45 -26.47 24.13
N VAL A 558 20.39 -26.96 23.46
CA VAL A 558 19.13 -26.20 23.38
C VAL A 558 18.50 -26.06 24.76
N MET A 559 18.53 -27.10 25.57
CA MET A 559 18.00 -27.05 26.95
C MET A 559 18.84 -26.12 27.82
N LEU A 560 20.15 -26.06 27.64
CA LEU A 560 21.03 -25.11 28.33
C LEU A 560 20.75 -23.67 27.91
N VAL A 561 20.49 -23.42 26.64
CA VAL A 561 20.10 -22.09 26.13
C VAL A 561 18.72 -21.70 26.69
N VAL A 562 17.75 -22.60 26.71
CA VAL A 562 16.42 -22.37 27.29
C VAL A 562 16.52 -22.18 28.84
N LEU A 563 17.34 -22.97 29.52
CA LEU A 563 17.59 -22.83 30.96
C LEU A 563 18.38 -21.55 31.27
N TRP A 564 19.37 -21.17 30.45
CA TRP A 564 20.08 -19.92 30.57
C TRP A 564 19.14 -18.73 30.34
N TRP A 565 18.29 -18.80 29.30
CA TRP A 565 17.27 -17.81 29.04
C TRP A 565 16.21 -17.76 30.16
N ALA A 566 15.73 -18.91 30.61
CA ALA A 566 14.80 -19.01 31.74
C ALA A 566 15.43 -18.50 33.06
N ARG A 567 16.74 -18.70 33.28
CA ARG A 567 17.46 -18.12 34.44
C ARG A 567 17.66 -16.61 34.29
N ARG A 568 17.83 -16.10 33.07
CA ARG A 568 17.99 -14.67 32.84
C ARG A 568 16.66 -13.90 32.85
N VAL A 569 15.56 -14.58 32.51
CA VAL A 569 14.20 -14.05 32.65
C VAL A 569 13.65 -14.21 34.08
N ARG A 570 14.23 -15.11 34.91
CA ARG A 570 13.84 -15.26 36.31
C ARG A 570 14.01 -14.01 37.19
N PRO A 571 14.97 -13.07 36.98
CA PRO A 571 15.00 -11.87 37.83
C PRO A 571 13.72 -11.03 37.79
N TRP A 572 12.98 -11.10 36.69
CA TRP A 572 11.72 -10.34 36.55
C TRP A 572 10.55 -10.98 37.34
N ARG A 573 10.59 -12.29 37.57
CA ARG A 573 9.64 -12.98 38.47
C ARG A 573 10.07 -12.96 39.93
N ALA A 574 11.38 -12.84 40.22
CA ALA A 574 11.90 -12.71 41.58
C ALA A 574 11.58 -11.33 42.20
N GLY A 575 11.43 -10.27 41.41
CA GLY A 575 10.98 -8.95 41.88
C GLY A 575 9.56 -8.95 42.47
N ARG A 576 8.72 -9.95 42.17
CA ARG A 576 7.37 -10.09 42.75
C ARG A 576 7.32 -10.85 44.09
N ARG A 577 8.44 -11.40 44.58
CA ARG A 577 8.50 -12.12 45.90
C ARG A 577 9.17 -11.33 47.03
N ARG A 578 9.65 -10.09 46.79
CA ARG A 578 10.22 -9.26 47.87
C ARG A 578 9.18 -8.62 48.81
N GLY A 579 7.90 -8.80 48.56
CA GLY A 579 6.82 -8.26 49.38
C GLY A 579 6.30 -9.16 50.50
N SER A 580 7.11 -10.07 51.08
CA SER A 580 6.64 -10.98 52.13
C SER A 580 7.27 -10.76 53.51
N GLY A 581 7.92 -9.64 53.73
CA GLY A 581 8.45 -9.27 55.02
C GLY A 581 7.36 -8.97 56.06
N PRO A 582 7.72 -8.89 57.35
CA PRO A 582 6.75 -8.71 58.41
C PRO A 582 5.96 -7.40 58.30
N ALA A 583 6.58 -6.30 57.89
CA ALA A 583 5.91 -5.00 57.74
C ALA A 583 4.93 -4.99 56.56
N SER A 584 5.32 -5.49 55.39
CA SER A 584 4.44 -5.59 54.21
C SER A 584 3.24 -6.51 54.47
N ARG A 585 3.40 -7.61 55.21
CA ARG A 585 2.27 -8.45 55.64
C ARG A 585 1.32 -7.73 56.60
N ALA A 586 1.86 -6.86 57.46
CA ALA A 586 1.05 -6.06 58.38
C ALA A 586 0.23 -4.99 57.62
N VAL A 587 0.80 -4.32 56.59
CA VAL A 587 0.06 -3.40 55.71
C VAL A 587 -1.03 -4.14 54.93
N GLY A 588 -0.78 -5.36 54.46
CA GLY A 588 -1.82 -6.19 53.82
C GLY A 588 -2.97 -6.57 54.79
N ARG A 589 -2.72 -6.68 56.08
CA ARG A 589 -3.77 -6.83 57.11
C ARG A 589 -4.53 -5.52 57.33
N LEU A 590 -3.82 -4.39 57.32
CA LEU A 590 -4.40 -3.06 57.43
C LEU A 590 -5.38 -2.78 56.27
N ALA A 591 -4.98 -3.10 55.06
CA ALA A 591 -5.83 -2.99 53.87
C ALA A 591 -7.13 -3.80 54.01
N ARG A 592 -7.04 -5.01 54.52
CA ARG A 592 -8.25 -5.85 54.77
C ARG A 592 -9.15 -5.31 55.86
N SER A 593 -8.59 -4.62 56.83
CA SER A 593 -9.37 -4.00 57.93
C SER A 593 -10.11 -2.72 57.47
N LEU A 594 -9.69 -2.09 56.34
CA LEU A 594 -10.34 -0.92 55.80
C LEU A 594 -11.67 -1.26 55.08
N VAL A 595 -11.76 -2.43 54.47
CA VAL A 595 -12.93 -2.83 53.68
C VAL A 595 -14.23 -2.86 54.49
N PRO A 596 -14.28 -3.46 55.68
CA PRO A 596 -15.51 -3.49 56.49
C PRO A 596 -15.98 -2.11 56.97
N VAL A 597 -15.09 -1.11 57.05
CA VAL A 597 -15.40 0.25 57.49
C VAL A 597 -15.64 1.24 56.36
N GLY A 598 -15.83 0.73 55.14
CA GLY A 598 -16.15 1.53 53.95
C GLY A 598 -14.93 2.11 53.21
N GLY A 599 -13.72 1.67 53.53
CA GLY A 599 -12.51 2.05 52.79
C GLY A 599 -12.41 1.31 51.46
N VAL A 600 -12.12 2.03 50.37
CA VAL A 600 -11.92 1.44 49.04
C VAL A 600 -10.44 1.23 48.77
N VAL A 601 -9.99 -0.03 48.81
CA VAL A 601 -8.61 -0.41 48.53
C VAL A 601 -8.53 -1.07 47.12
N PRO A 602 -8.14 -0.33 46.06
CA PRO A 602 -7.98 -0.91 44.74
C PRO A 602 -6.86 -1.97 44.72
N PRO A 603 -6.89 -2.98 43.87
CA PRO A 603 -5.85 -4.00 43.77
C PRO A 603 -4.44 -3.45 43.50
N SER A 604 -4.35 -2.22 42.95
CA SER A 604 -3.11 -1.50 42.64
C SER A 604 -2.73 -0.44 43.66
N ALA A 605 -3.36 -0.42 44.85
CA ALA A 605 -3.07 0.59 45.86
C ALA A 605 -1.64 0.44 46.39
N THR A 606 -0.90 1.54 46.43
CA THR A 606 0.43 1.61 47.04
C THR A 606 0.32 1.55 48.55
N VAL A 607 1.42 1.15 49.22
CA VAL A 607 1.51 1.07 50.69
C VAL A 607 1.13 2.40 51.36
N ARG A 608 1.60 3.54 50.80
CA ARG A 608 1.26 4.89 51.28
C ARG A 608 -0.23 5.22 51.13
N ARG A 609 -0.86 4.79 50.04
CA ARG A 609 -2.30 5.02 49.82
C ARG A 609 -3.15 4.27 50.83
N ILE A 610 -2.75 3.02 51.13
CA ILE A 610 -3.40 2.19 52.18
C ILE A 610 -3.23 2.87 53.55
N GLY A 611 -2.00 3.33 53.88
CA GLY A 611 -1.70 4.03 55.12
C GLY A 611 -2.46 5.34 55.27
N GLY A 612 -2.51 6.16 54.21
CA GLY A 612 -3.26 7.43 54.18
C GLY A 612 -4.75 7.24 54.43
N GLN A 613 -5.37 6.22 53.82
CA GLN A 613 -6.76 5.88 54.12
C GLN A 613 -6.95 5.38 55.54
N ALA A 614 -6.06 4.52 56.04
CA ALA A 614 -6.13 4.01 57.40
C ALA A 614 -6.02 5.14 58.45
N ALA A 615 -5.15 6.14 58.23
CA ALA A 615 -5.01 7.28 59.11
C ALA A 615 -6.28 8.16 59.15
N VAL A 616 -7.02 8.27 58.06
CA VAL A 616 -8.31 8.97 58.01
C VAL A 616 -9.39 8.19 58.79
N PHE A 617 -9.42 6.88 58.63
CA PHE A 617 -10.42 6.05 59.33
C PHE A 617 -10.11 5.86 60.84
N TRP A 618 -8.82 5.86 61.22
CA TRP A 618 -8.37 5.68 62.59
C TRP A 618 -7.35 6.77 63.01
N PRO A 619 -7.78 8.03 63.22
CA PRO A 619 -6.88 9.15 63.53
C PRO A 619 -6.01 8.90 64.78
N ALA A 620 -6.55 8.21 65.79
CA ALA A 620 -5.81 7.84 67.03
C ALA A 620 -4.61 6.89 66.78
N SER A 621 -4.59 6.21 65.63
CA SER A 621 -3.52 5.31 65.24
C SER A 621 -2.65 5.87 64.11
N ALA A 622 -2.87 7.11 63.67
CA ALA A 622 -2.23 7.69 62.48
C ALA A 622 -0.70 7.64 62.55
N ALA A 623 -0.09 7.94 63.70
CA ALA A 623 1.36 7.88 63.90
C ALA A 623 1.91 6.45 63.75
N ALA A 624 1.24 5.45 64.36
CA ALA A 624 1.64 4.05 64.26
C ALA A 624 1.42 3.46 62.85
N VAL A 625 0.41 3.96 62.11
CA VAL A 625 0.15 3.61 60.72
C VAL A 625 1.24 4.20 59.82
N ALA A 626 1.65 5.44 60.04
CA ALA A 626 2.73 6.09 59.26
C ALA A 626 4.05 5.33 59.44
N GLU A 627 4.42 4.99 60.68
CA GLU A 627 5.63 4.22 60.97
C GLU A 627 5.60 2.82 60.32
N LEU A 628 4.44 2.15 60.31
CA LEU A 628 4.28 0.86 59.65
C LEU A 628 4.42 0.98 58.11
N VAL A 629 3.93 2.05 57.54
CA VAL A 629 4.03 2.35 56.09
C VAL A 629 5.49 2.60 55.69
N ASP A 630 6.21 3.44 56.44
CA ASP A 630 7.61 3.77 56.14
C ASP A 630 8.49 2.51 56.24
N ARG A 631 8.26 1.65 57.22
CA ARG A 631 8.96 0.35 57.33
C ARG A 631 8.60 -0.60 56.19
N ALA A 632 7.35 -0.67 55.78
CA ALA A 632 6.94 -1.50 54.67
C ALA A 632 7.50 -0.98 53.33
N GLU A 633 7.66 0.32 53.16
CA GLU A 633 8.34 0.91 51.98
C GLU A 633 9.84 0.63 51.99
N ALA A 634 10.50 0.76 53.14
CA ALA A 634 11.90 0.38 53.28
C ALA A 634 12.12 -1.13 53.00
N GLU A 635 11.21 -1.99 53.42
CA GLU A 635 11.22 -3.42 53.13
C GLU A 635 11.00 -3.74 51.64
N LEU A 636 10.10 -2.99 50.97
CA LEU A 636 9.76 -3.20 49.55
C LEU A 636 10.75 -2.56 48.57
N TYR A 637 11.29 -1.36 48.90
CA TYR A 637 12.04 -0.52 47.99
C TYR A 637 13.44 -0.14 48.50
N GLY A 638 13.75 -0.33 49.79
CA GLY A 638 15.03 -0.01 50.41
C GLY A 638 16.05 -1.15 50.36
N ALA A 639 17.28 -0.84 50.68
CA ALA A 639 18.36 -1.80 50.85
C ALA A 639 18.25 -2.51 52.21
N GLY A 640 17.25 -3.41 52.33
CA GLY A 640 17.16 -4.42 53.41
C GLY A 640 17.23 -3.89 54.84
N GLY A 641 16.11 -3.50 55.44
CA GLY A 641 15.98 -3.42 56.90
C GLY A 641 15.58 -4.78 57.42
N ASP A 642 16.38 -5.37 58.31
CA ASP A 642 15.99 -6.51 59.15
C ASP A 642 15.01 -5.99 60.21
N ASP A 643 13.76 -5.78 59.82
CA ASP A 643 12.71 -5.40 60.78
C ASP A 643 12.42 -6.57 61.72
N ASP A 644 12.68 -6.37 63.00
CA ASP A 644 12.34 -7.37 64.02
C ASP A 644 10.82 -7.63 64.02
N PRO A 645 10.40 -8.89 63.76
CA PRO A 645 8.98 -9.26 63.79
C PRO A 645 8.27 -8.93 65.11
N ALA A 646 9.01 -8.75 66.19
CA ALA A 646 8.46 -8.36 67.49
C ALA A 646 8.05 -6.87 67.49
N GLU A 647 8.83 -5.99 66.94
CA GLU A 647 8.49 -4.55 66.79
C GLU A 647 7.29 -4.33 65.88
N ILE A 648 7.21 -5.04 64.76
CA ILE A 648 6.04 -4.99 63.89
C ILE A 648 4.78 -5.51 64.59
N ARG A 649 4.90 -6.50 65.47
CA ARG A 649 3.77 -6.96 66.28
C ARG A 649 3.31 -5.90 67.26
N LEU A 650 4.23 -5.18 67.91
CA LEU A 650 3.93 -4.08 68.82
C LEU A 650 3.24 -2.90 68.09
N LEU A 651 3.75 -2.50 66.95
CA LEU A 651 3.11 -1.50 66.10
C LEU A 651 1.68 -1.91 65.68
N TRP A 652 1.50 -3.17 65.32
CA TRP A 652 0.19 -3.70 64.97
C TRP A 652 -0.78 -3.71 66.17
N GLN A 653 -0.29 -3.98 67.41
CA GLN A 653 -1.10 -3.90 68.64
C GLN A 653 -1.56 -2.45 68.88
N ARG A 654 -0.67 -1.44 68.70
CA ARG A 654 -1.02 -0.03 68.86
C ARG A 654 -2.09 0.38 67.85
N ILE A 655 -1.96 -0.02 66.58
CA ILE A 655 -2.95 0.24 65.55
C ILE A 655 -4.29 -0.40 65.92
N ARG A 656 -4.31 -1.64 66.36
CA ARG A 656 -5.53 -2.35 66.81
C ARG A 656 -6.20 -1.68 68.00
N ALA A 657 -5.44 -1.18 68.97
CA ALA A 657 -5.99 -0.45 70.12
C ALA A 657 -6.77 0.81 69.68
N GLY A 658 -6.21 1.57 68.71
CA GLY A 658 -6.88 2.72 68.16
C GLY A 658 -8.11 2.39 67.27
N MET A 659 -8.13 1.22 66.63
CA MET A 659 -9.31 0.72 65.90
C MET A 659 -10.46 0.43 66.86
N LYS A 660 -10.22 -0.20 68.00
CA LYS A 660 -11.24 -0.49 69.02
C LYS A 660 -11.81 0.78 69.68
N HIS A 661 -11.03 1.84 69.83
CA HIS A 661 -11.51 3.12 70.36
C HIS A 661 -12.59 3.80 69.49
N ARG A 662 -12.64 3.49 68.19
CA ARG A 662 -13.70 3.99 67.29
C ARG A 662 -14.98 3.17 67.41
N GLU A 663 -14.88 1.84 67.57
CA GLU A 663 -16.06 0.97 67.71
C GLU A 663 -16.88 1.35 68.95
N MET A 664 -16.21 1.78 70.04
CA MET A 664 -16.89 2.27 71.25
C MET A 664 -17.51 3.66 71.15
N ARG A 665 -17.13 4.50 70.15
CA ARG A 665 -17.72 5.84 69.95
C ARG A 665 -18.87 5.88 68.95
N VAL A 666 -19.06 4.84 68.19
CA VAL A 666 -20.13 4.74 67.15
C VAL A 666 -21.30 3.90 67.65
N GLY A 667 -21.14 3.20 68.78
CA GLY A 667 -22.15 2.35 69.40
C GLY A 667 -22.76 2.94 70.70
N GLY A 668 -22.58 4.30 70.90
CA GLY A 668 -23.18 5.00 72.04
C GLY A 668 -24.09 6.15 71.56
#